data_b22c06bf14a01b1c919c2d842aea5176
#
_entry.id   b22c06bf14a01b1c919c2d842aea5176
#
_cell.length_a   1.000
_cell.length_b   1.000
_cell.length_c   1.000
_cell.angle_alpha   90.00
_cell.angle_beta   90.00
_cell.angle_gamma   90.00
#
_symmetry.space_group_name_H-M   'P 1'
#
loop_
_entity.id
_entity.type
_entity.pdbx_description
1 polymer ?
#
loop_
_entity_poly.entity_id
_entity_poly.type
_entity_poly.pdbx_seq_one_letter_code
_entity_poly.pdbx_strand_id
1 'polypeptide(L)'
;MAFPHLRLLAIERGRAKLQGGGKEAPEVKANKANRHQHAGLIRQKLGDITAYWQRVQLDREQRGLPPIPGGIPFLLRIPERAEELLYRLEKDFGVTIVAQFEEGFLMVASEDISLAAFQQLTTEFENEVHGATAMASILDVYDYGRSDDRLKKILSPELFAIWPLVDTNTYILDVSIQTAGLGTEVSNPPKKRKKETQEEFEHRKQEWEAEWRATEVKWDEKQIETEDDLGKFLRPYGGQIIDQVGGQPTVEGGVVKLPDSFSVRIRMSGQGFIDLIKNYARVFEGSLPEDIEQPDPIPQMAQPGDYPAVGVPQENAPAVCVIDSGIQEGHRLLQPAIDTGNSRSFLPGQDVADRVVPDGHGTPVAGAVLYRDFVPGNQSGEAVCWIQNARLLNDQKAIPPDVYPPLALREIITYYRNGNRRTRIFNHSIAANGPCRPVRMSTWGAEIDLLSHEMDVLVIQVAGNIPGRTGSVQHPGIIENIAAGRPYPDYLREASSRVSNPGQSLQAITVGSVGFATINDGNRATIGGEARPSAFSRSGWGLWETFKPDVVEIGGDYLIDPGQTNLSTTEAACPELVRCTFSTPGAATTRALVGTSFAAPRVAGIAAALQRILPDQPTLLYRALIIQSARWPGWMERLSPDEQIKWMQSLGFGIPDPARATVNTERRVTLVTEGCQTVHALEAAIYTVDIPAEMRSPGSEFDVRIEVTLSYSSKPRRTRSSRKGYQEIWLDWIASKKGESLDAFRARAIKGFGETEDSDSVDWMLHERKDWGILRGIHRQASTVQKDWVVLKAHELPETFAVAVRGHNGWSKDPNSTANFALVVTIEAEACPVPIYARIQQEQTVRLEQIQTQTRVRVSSQPTT
;
A
#
# COMPACT_ATOMS: atom_id res chain seq x y z
N MET A 1 -29.90 -19.11 -14.36
CA MET A 1 -28.60 -19.84 -14.48
C MET A 1 -27.53 -18.93 -13.92
N ALA A 2 -26.61 -19.47 -13.18
CA ALA A 2 -25.45 -18.68 -12.73
C ALA A 2 -24.44 -18.55 -13.90
N PHE A 3 -23.93 -17.34 -14.13
CA PHE A 3 -22.89 -17.06 -15.13
C PHE A 3 -21.54 -16.86 -14.39
N PRO A 4 -20.76 -17.94 -14.14
CA PRO A 4 -19.48 -17.83 -13.44
C PRO A 4 -18.46 -17.02 -14.23
N HIS A 5 -17.40 -16.57 -13.56
CA HIS A 5 -16.25 -15.95 -14.23
C HIS A 5 -15.58 -16.95 -15.18
N LEU A 6 -15.15 -16.46 -16.33
CA LEU A 6 -14.46 -17.30 -17.31
C LEU A 6 -12.94 -17.23 -17.07
N ARG A 7 -12.22 -18.26 -17.52
CA ARG A 7 -10.78 -18.31 -17.43
C ARG A 7 -10.14 -17.41 -18.48
N LEU A 8 -9.21 -16.55 -18.07
CA LEU A 8 -8.34 -15.79 -18.97
C LEU A 8 -7.13 -16.65 -19.36
N LEU A 9 -6.93 -16.83 -20.67
CA LEU A 9 -5.92 -17.75 -21.21
C LEU A 9 -4.59 -17.04 -21.42
N ALA A 10 -3.54 -17.56 -20.77
CA ALA A 10 -2.14 -17.20 -21.07
C ALA A 10 -1.70 -17.88 -22.36
N ILE A 11 -1.10 -17.13 -23.28
CA ILE A 11 -0.62 -17.68 -24.56
C ILE A 11 0.90 -17.76 -24.65
N GLU A 12 1.63 -16.87 -23.95
CA GLU A 12 3.08 -16.78 -24.07
C GLU A 12 3.70 -16.06 -22.89
N ARG A 13 4.98 -16.38 -22.63
CA ARG A 13 5.88 -15.62 -21.77
C ARG A 13 7.15 -15.29 -22.54
N GLY A 14 7.64 -14.07 -22.40
CA GLY A 14 8.84 -13.61 -23.07
C GLY A 14 9.70 -12.71 -22.19
N ARG A 15 11.02 -12.75 -22.39
CA ARG A 15 11.96 -11.90 -21.65
C ARG A 15 12.41 -10.71 -22.48
N ALA A 16 12.36 -9.54 -21.91
CA ALA A 16 12.83 -8.30 -22.50
C ALA A 16 14.35 -8.12 -22.35
N LYS A 17 14.93 -7.30 -23.23
CA LYS A 17 16.32 -6.86 -23.12
C LYS A 17 16.35 -5.48 -22.46
N LEU A 18 17.20 -5.32 -21.42
CA LEU A 18 17.43 -4.02 -20.80
C LEU A 18 17.95 -3.00 -21.83
N GLN A 19 17.24 -1.92 -22.01
CA GLN A 19 17.78 -0.72 -22.67
C GLN A 19 18.41 0.18 -21.60
N GLY A 20 19.71 0.47 -21.70
CA GLY A 20 20.43 1.35 -20.78
C GLY A 20 20.71 2.69 -21.43
N GLY A 21 20.63 3.78 -20.64
CA GLY A 21 21.09 5.10 -21.02
C GLY A 21 20.25 6.22 -20.45
N GLY A 22 20.57 6.72 -19.25
CA GLY A 22 20.07 8.00 -18.72
C GLY A 22 20.94 9.16 -19.21
N LYS A 23 20.38 10.35 -19.39
CA LYS A 23 21.16 11.58 -19.62
C LYS A 23 21.80 12.03 -18.31
N GLU A 24 23.08 12.42 -18.38
CA GLU A 24 23.83 12.94 -17.23
C GLU A 24 23.20 14.27 -16.74
N ALA A 25 23.04 14.42 -15.42
CA ALA A 25 22.46 15.60 -14.80
C ALA A 25 23.33 16.86 -15.05
N PRO A 26 22.74 18.04 -15.24
CA PRO A 26 23.47 19.28 -15.49
C PRO A 26 24.48 19.63 -14.40
N GLU A 27 24.14 19.41 -13.13
CA GLU A 27 24.97 19.66 -11.96
C GLU A 27 26.26 18.80 -11.99
N VAL A 28 26.13 17.53 -12.39
CA VAL A 28 27.26 16.61 -12.52
C VAL A 28 28.24 17.11 -13.60
N LYS A 29 27.72 17.64 -14.72
CA LYS A 29 28.53 18.23 -15.76
C LYS A 29 29.27 19.47 -15.26
N ALA A 30 28.59 20.34 -14.49
CA ALA A 30 29.18 21.52 -13.91
C ALA A 30 30.30 21.16 -12.92
N ASN A 31 30.10 20.17 -12.06
CA ASN A 31 31.10 19.68 -11.10
C ASN A 31 32.35 19.09 -11.82
N LYS A 32 32.13 18.37 -12.94
CA LYS A 32 33.24 17.89 -13.78
C LYS A 32 34.06 19.02 -14.42
N ALA A 33 33.40 20.11 -14.77
CA ALA A 33 34.06 21.27 -15.36
C ALA A 33 34.84 22.10 -14.32
N ASN A 34 34.44 22.11 -13.05
CA ASN A 34 34.99 22.89 -11.96
C ASN A 34 35.57 22.01 -10.84
N ARG A 35 36.38 21.00 -11.20
CA ARG A 35 36.86 19.95 -10.28
C ARG A 35 37.55 20.48 -9.03
N HIS A 36 38.48 21.43 -9.17
CA HIS A 36 39.24 22.01 -8.05
C HIS A 36 38.32 22.69 -7.04
N GLN A 37 37.40 23.52 -7.51
CA GLN A 37 36.46 24.22 -6.64
C GLN A 37 35.52 23.23 -5.92
N HIS A 38 34.98 22.27 -6.66
CA HIS A 38 34.11 21.26 -6.13
C HIS A 38 34.81 20.35 -5.11
N ALA A 39 35.99 19.82 -5.43
CA ALA A 39 36.78 19.00 -4.53
C ALA A 39 37.21 19.79 -3.26
N GLY A 40 37.56 21.06 -3.40
CA GLY A 40 37.87 21.92 -2.25
C GLY A 40 36.71 22.09 -1.29
N LEU A 41 35.50 22.31 -1.81
CA LEU A 41 34.26 22.40 -1.00
C LEU A 41 33.97 21.10 -0.26
N ILE A 42 34.00 19.98 -0.96
CA ILE A 42 33.73 18.66 -0.35
C ILE A 42 34.77 18.33 0.71
N ARG A 43 36.08 18.55 0.43
CA ARG A 43 37.18 18.32 1.40
C ARG A 43 37.00 19.12 2.69
N GLN A 44 36.65 20.40 2.58
CA GLN A 44 36.38 21.24 3.74
C GLN A 44 35.24 20.65 4.60
N LYS A 45 34.11 20.27 4.00
CA LYS A 45 32.96 19.71 4.70
C LYS A 45 33.26 18.36 5.36
N LEU A 46 33.98 17.48 4.68
CA LEU A 46 34.46 16.22 5.26
C LEU A 46 35.36 16.44 6.46
N GLY A 47 36.26 17.44 6.40
CA GLY A 47 37.09 17.84 7.53
C GLY A 47 36.30 18.33 8.74
N ASP A 48 35.27 19.14 8.51
CA ASP A 48 34.37 19.62 9.56
C ASP A 48 33.61 18.46 10.23
N ILE A 49 33.11 17.51 9.45
CA ILE A 49 32.40 16.29 9.95
C ILE A 49 33.37 15.47 10.81
N THR A 50 34.55 15.16 10.31
CA THR A 50 35.58 14.40 11.06
C THR A 50 35.89 15.07 12.40
N ALA A 51 36.15 16.37 12.39
CA ALA A 51 36.50 17.12 13.62
C ALA A 51 35.33 17.15 14.64
N TYR A 52 34.10 17.20 14.16
CA TYR A 52 32.93 17.12 15.03
C TYR A 52 32.82 15.76 15.70
N TRP A 53 32.87 14.67 14.94
CA TRP A 53 32.69 13.31 15.47
C TRP A 53 33.83 12.85 16.36
N GLN A 54 35.05 13.30 16.09
CA GLN A 54 36.18 13.08 17.01
C GLN A 54 35.93 13.70 18.38
N ARG A 55 35.36 14.92 18.42
CA ARG A 55 34.96 15.53 19.71
C ARG A 55 33.86 14.79 20.41
N VAL A 56 32.84 14.34 19.67
CA VAL A 56 31.72 13.53 20.22
C VAL A 56 32.28 12.24 20.81
N GLN A 57 33.18 11.55 20.13
CA GLN A 57 33.81 10.32 20.63
C GLN A 57 34.58 10.55 21.92
N LEU A 58 35.40 11.58 22.01
CA LEU A 58 36.15 11.94 23.22
C LEU A 58 35.23 12.26 24.40
N ASP A 59 34.15 13.01 24.20
CA ASP A 59 33.15 13.29 25.24
C ASP A 59 32.48 12.00 25.75
N ARG A 60 32.13 11.08 24.83
CA ARG A 60 31.53 9.78 25.19
C ARG A 60 32.49 8.94 26.04
N GLU A 61 33.76 8.84 25.63
CA GLU A 61 34.78 8.11 26.37
C GLU A 61 34.96 8.68 27.78
N GLN A 62 35.01 10.01 27.92
CA GLN A 62 35.11 10.69 29.21
C GLN A 62 33.90 10.44 30.13
N ARG A 63 32.74 10.29 29.53
CA ARG A 63 31.47 10.02 30.27
C ARG A 63 31.21 8.52 30.49
N GLY A 64 32.09 7.63 30.00
CA GLY A 64 31.91 6.18 30.10
C GLY A 64 30.72 5.64 29.32
N LEU A 65 30.28 6.34 28.27
CA LEU A 65 29.20 5.92 27.42
C LEU A 65 29.69 4.86 26.39
N PRO A 66 28.82 3.95 25.92
CA PRO A 66 29.21 2.95 24.94
C PRO A 66 29.68 3.61 23.64
N PRO A 67 30.56 2.94 22.84
CA PRO A 67 30.95 3.42 21.53
C PRO A 67 29.73 3.57 20.64
N ILE A 68 29.83 4.43 19.63
CA ILE A 68 28.74 4.66 18.66
C ILE A 68 28.64 3.44 17.73
N PRO A 69 27.54 2.66 17.76
CA PRO A 69 27.38 1.54 16.86
C PRO A 69 27.14 2.02 15.42
N GLY A 70 27.72 1.33 14.43
CA GLY A 70 27.48 1.57 13.01
C GLY A 70 28.15 2.82 12.42
N GLY A 71 29.08 3.43 13.17
CA GLY A 71 29.90 4.55 12.67
C GLY A 71 29.23 5.93 12.77
N ILE A 72 29.72 6.88 12.01
CA ILE A 72 29.28 8.28 12.02
C ILE A 72 28.29 8.56 10.90
N PRO A 73 27.09 9.11 11.19
CA PRO A 73 26.11 9.45 10.15
C PRO A 73 26.34 10.84 9.57
N PHE A 74 26.06 11.00 8.26
CA PHE A 74 25.99 12.29 7.58
C PHE A 74 25.10 12.22 6.34
N LEU A 75 24.71 13.40 5.77
CA LEU A 75 23.88 13.47 4.56
C LEU A 75 24.71 13.80 3.33
N LEU A 76 24.40 13.13 2.26
CA LEU A 76 24.83 13.48 0.93
C LEU A 76 23.64 14.02 0.15
N ARG A 77 23.90 14.99 -0.72
CA ARG A 77 22.99 15.35 -1.78
C ARG A 77 23.52 14.80 -3.10
N ILE A 78 22.66 14.06 -3.80
CA ILE A 78 22.96 13.38 -5.07
C ILE A 78 21.85 13.69 -6.09
N PRO A 79 22.08 13.49 -7.39
CA PRO A 79 21.02 13.56 -8.38
C PRO A 79 19.91 12.54 -8.10
N GLU A 80 18.67 12.87 -8.34
CA GLU A 80 17.51 12.00 -8.08
C GLU A 80 17.58 10.64 -8.80
N ARG A 81 18.25 10.57 -9.94
CA ARG A 81 18.42 9.36 -10.76
C ARG A 81 19.89 8.90 -10.75
N ALA A 82 20.37 8.41 -9.63
CA ALA A 82 21.76 8.03 -9.46
C ALA A 82 21.96 6.59 -8.95
N GLU A 83 21.21 5.61 -9.50
CA GLU A 83 21.26 4.22 -9.03
C GLU A 83 22.66 3.59 -9.11
N GLU A 84 23.44 3.87 -10.17
CA GLU A 84 24.82 3.38 -10.30
C GLU A 84 25.76 3.99 -9.24
N LEU A 85 25.47 5.20 -8.78
CA LEU A 85 26.24 5.85 -7.72
C LEU A 85 26.07 5.13 -6.38
N LEU A 86 24.89 4.59 -6.08
CA LEU A 86 24.60 3.95 -4.80
C LEU A 86 25.57 2.77 -4.54
N TYR A 87 25.77 1.91 -5.53
CA TYR A 87 26.74 0.82 -5.40
C TYR A 87 28.18 1.34 -5.20
N ARG A 88 28.55 2.40 -5.92
CA ARG A 88 29.87 2.99 -5.81
C ARG A 88 30.11 3.67 -4.46
N LEU A 89 29.09 4.27 -3.86
CA LEU A 89 29.19 4.87 -2.53
C LEU A 89 29.64 3.84 -1.50
N GLU A 90 29.05 2.66 -1.51
CA GLU A 90 29.43 1.60 -0.56
C GLU A 90 30.81 1.01 -0.89
N LYS A 91 31.09 0.78 -2.15
CA LYS A 91 32.34 0.13 -2.58
C LYS A 91 33.56 1.05 -2.55
N ASP A 92 33.42 2.28 -3.09
CA ASP A 92 34.54 3.15 -3.37
C ASP A 92 34.74 4.25 -2.31
N PHE A 93 33.63 4.74 -1.70
CA PHE A 93 33.66 5.85 -0.76
C PHE A 93 33.73 5.40 0.72
N GLY A 94 33.59 4.10 1.01
CA GLY A 94 33.67 3.58 2.37
C GLY A 94 32.50 4.01 3.26
N VAL A 95 31.30 4.18 2.68
CA VAL A 95 30.10 4.58 3.39
C VAL A 95 28.97 3.57 3.18
N THR A 96 28.21 3.29 4.22
CA THR A 96 26.97 2.49 4.15
C THR A 96 25.78 3.41 3.96
N ILE A 97 24.89 3.08 3.04
CA ILE A 97 23.64 3.82 2.83
C ILE A 97 22.64 3.44 3.92
N VAL A 98 22.20 4.41 4.71
CA VAL A 98 21.20 4.19 5.77
C VAL A 98 19.78 4.40 5.24
N ALA A 99 19.53 5.53 4.60
CA ALA A 99 18.22 5.82 4.03
C ALA A 99 18.31 6.85 2.90
N GLN A 100 17.37 6.75 1.96
CA GLN A 100 17.15 7.75 0.93
C GLN A 100 15.94 8.60 1.33
N PHE A 101 16.07 9.90 1.19
CA PHE A 101 15.02 10.89 1.39
C PHE A 101 14.66 11.55 0.05
N GLU A 102 13.65 12.40 0.08
CA GLU A 102 13.24 13.19 -1.07
C GLU A 102 14.33 14.18 -1.53
N GLU A 103 14.18 14.75 -2.71
CA GLU A 103 15.04 15.77 -3.28
C GLU A 103 16.53 15.37 -3.42
N GLY A 104 16.79 14.05 -3.53
CA GLY A 104 18.14 13.53 -3.68
C GLY A 104 18.97 13.53 -2.39
N PHE A 105 18.36 13.66 -1.22
CA PHE A 105 19.08 13.48 0.04
C PHE A 105 19.27 12.00 0.37
N LEU A 106 20.49 11.66 0.76
CA LEU A 106 20.91 10.32 1.14
C LEU A 106 21.59 10.35 2.49
N MET A 107 21.06 9.64 3.46
CA MET A 107 21.71 9.42 4.73
C MET A 107 22.68 8.26 4.60
N VAL A 108 23.92 8.50 4.95
CA VAL A 108 24.99 7.50 4.95
C VAL A 108 25.67 7.42 6.32
N ALA A 109 26.34 6.31 6.58
CA ALA A 109 27.17 6.10 7.75
C ALA A 109 28.57 5.62 7.34
N SER A 110 29.60 5.99 8.07
CA SER A 110 30.95 5.46 7.91
C SER A 110 31.50 4.94 9.23
N GLU A 111 32.03 3.74 9.23
CA GLU A 111 32.75 3.18 10.38
C GLU A 111 34.14 3.84 10.55
N ASP A 112 34.66 4.40 9.46
CA ASP A 112 35.90 5.21 9.50
C ASP A 112 35.57 6.68 9.78
N ILE A 113 35.85 7.13 11.00
CA ILE A 113 35.67 8.52 11.44
C ILE A 113 36.55 9.51 10.64
N SER A 114 37.68 9.06 10.11
CA SER A 114 38.57 9.89 9.30
C SER A 114 38.04 10.10 7.88
N LEU A 115 37.08 9.30 7.42
CA LEU A 115 36.54 9.31 6.07
C LEU A 115 37.65 9.17 5.00
N ALA A 116 38.68 8.36 5.28
CA ALA A 116 39.91 8.29 4.47
C ALA A 116 39.64 7.94 3.01
N ALA A 117 38.80 6.93 2.73
CA ALA A 117 38.43 6.53 1.36
C ALA A 117 37.73 7.67 0.61
N PHE A 118 36.81 8.38 1.28
CA PHE A 118 36.12 9.53 0.70
C PHE A 118 37.06 10.70 0.39
N GLN A 119 37.96 11.01 1.30
CA GLN A 119 38.96 12.05 1.12
C GLN A 119 39.93 11.70 0.00
N GLN A 120 40.35 10.43 -0.10
CA GLN A 120 41.21 9.95 -1.18
C GLN A 120 40.54 10.13 -2.55
N LEU A 121 39.27 9.67 -2.71
CA LEU A 121 38.50 9.83 -3.95
C LEU A 121 38.31 11.32 -4.32
N THR A 122 38.13 12.19 -3.33
CA THR A 122 38.08 13.65 -3.56
C THR A 122 39.35 14.17 -4.17
N THR A 123 40.51 13.71 -3.67
CA THR A 123 41.84 14.08 -4.18
C THR A 123 42.11 13.49 -5.57
N GLU A 124 41.74 12.25 -5.80
CA GLU A 124 41.82 11.58 -7.10
C GLU A 124 40.95 12.27 -8.15
N PHE A 125 39.73 12.70 -7.78
CA PHE A 125 38.84 13.45 -8.67
C PHE A 125 39.44 14.81 -9.08
N GLU A 126 40.03 15.51 -8.12
CA GLU A 126 40.72 16.79 -8.35
C GLU A 126 41.89 16.61 -9.35
N ASN A 127 42.64 15.52 -9.23
CA ASN A 127 43.82 15.20 -10.06
C ASN A 127 43.46 14.41 -11.34
N GLU A 128 42.19 14.34 -11.73
CA GLU A 128 41.67 13.67 -12.93
C GLU A 128 42.01 12.18 -13.03
N VAL A 129 42.19 11.50 -11.93
CA VAL A 129 42.45 10.05 -11.89
C VAL A 129 41.24 9.28 -12.46
N HIS A 130 41.54 8.32 -13.34
CA HIS A 130 40.53 7.49 -13.96
C HIS A 130 39.79 6.69 -12.88
N GLY A 131 38.45 6.72 -12.93
CA GLY A 131 37.60 6.05 -11.92
C GLY A 131 36.99 6.99 -10.87
N ALA A 132 37.62 8.13 -10.57
CA ALA A 132 37.16 9.08 -9.55
C ALA A 132 35.97 9.97 -9.99
N THR A 133 35.47 9.82 -11.22
CA THR A 133 34.38 10.66 -11.80
C THR A 133 33.07 10.61 -11.05
N ALA A 134 32.81 9.57 -10.25
CA ALA A 134 31.62 9.45 -9.40
C ALA A 134 31.51 10.58 -8.37
N MET A 135 32.64 11.15 -7.95
CA MET A 135 32.70 12.30 -7.05
C MET A 135 31.92 13.51 -7.58
N ALA A 136 31.84 13.69 -8.90
CA ALA A 136 31.04 14.77 -9.50
C ALA A 136 29.56 14.64 -9.22
N SER A 137 29.08 13.43 -8.88
CA SER A 137 27.68 13.15 -8.54
C SER A 137 27.36 13.36 -7.06
N ILE A 138 28.34 13.61 -6.21
CA ILE A 138 28.14 14.12 -4.86
C ILE A 138 27.94 15.62 -4.97
N LEU A 139 26.69 16.07 -4.96
CA LEU A 139 26.37 17.48 -5.16
C LEU A 139 26.72 18.31 -3.93
N ASP A 140 26.55 17.73 -2.75
CA ASP A 140 26.87 18.38 -1.48
C ASP A 140 26.99 17.37 -0.34
N VAL A 141 27.63 17.82 0.77
CA VAL A 141 27.77 17.08 2.03
C VAL A 141 27.34 17.99 3.17
N TYR A 142 26.51 17.48 4.10
CA TYR A 142 26.00 18.27 5.21
C TYR A 142 26.57 17.78 6.54
N ASP A 143 27.04 18.72 7.35
CA ASP A 143 27.55 18.48 8.71
C ASP A 143 26.39 18.53 9.71
N TYR A 144 26.18 17.45 10.39
CA TYR A 144 25.09 17.26 11.36
C TYR A 144 25.29 17.91 12.71
N GLY A 145 26.47 18.26 13.06
CA GLY A 145 26.77 18.86 14.35
C GLY A 145 26.24 20.27 14.54
N ARG A 146 25.89 20.93 13.46
CA ARG A 146 25.52 22.35 13.45
C ARG A 146 24.11 22.65 12.94
N SER A 147 23.44 21.68 12.34
CA SER A 147 22.10 21.87 11.76
C SER A 147 21.13 20.77 12.19
N ASP A 148 19.84 21.16 12.32
CA ASP A 148 18.75 20.22 12.60
C ASP A 148 18.26 19.48 11.33
N ASP A 149 19.02 19.56 10.22
CA ASP A 149 18.54 19.05 8.93
C ASP A 149 18.30 17.54 8.93
N ARG A 150 19.16 16.77 9.59
CA ARG A 150 18.91 15.35 9.79
C ARG A 150 17.70 15.12 10.68
N LEU A 151 17.62 15.80 11.82
CA LEU A 151 16.52 15.64 12.78
C LEU A 151 15.16 15.90 12.12
N LYS A 152 15.05 16.95 11.31
CA LYS A 152 13.83 17.23 10.52
C LYS A 152 13.44 16.13 9.55
N LYS A 153 14.43 15.38 9.04
CA LYS A 153 14.17 14.28 8.10
C LYS A 153 13.82 12.96 8.79
N ILE A 154 14.35 12.69 9.97
CA ILE A 154 14.16 11.43 10.67
C ILE A 154 13.08 11.48 11.76
N LEU A 155 12.82 12.65 12.38
CA LEU A 155 11.80 12.78 13.41
C LEU A 155 10.41 13.07 12.82
N SER A 156 9.38 12.58 13.51
CA SER A 156 8.02 13.03 13.21
C SER A 156 7.85 14.51 13.53
N PRO A 157 6.97 15.24 12.82
CA PRO A 157 6.68 16.63 13.14
C PRO A 157 6.30 16.82 14.61
N GLU A 158 5.51 15.91 15.16
CA GLU A 158 5.06 15.92 16.55
C GLU A 158 6.24 15.73 17.52
N LEU A 159 7.12 14.76 17.25
CA LEU A 159 8.32 14.53 18.04
C LEU A 159 9.32 15.68 17.88
N PHE A 160 9.48 16.21 16.67
CA PHE A 160 10.35 17.34 16.41
C PHE A 160 9.90 18.61 17.14
N ALA A 161 8.57 18.82 17.29
CA ALA A 161 7.99 19.98 17.99
C ALA A 161 8.32 20.01 19.50
N ILE A 162 8.56 18.84 20.12
CA ILE A 162 8.94 18.73 21.53
C ILE A 162 10.44 18.48 21.75
N TRP A 163 11.21 18.52 20.65
CA TRP A 163 12.63 18.26 20.68
C TRP A 163 13.45 19.50 21.14
N PRO A 164 14.52 19.35 21.97
CA PRO A 164 14.99 18.13 22.60
C PRO A 164 14.09 17.66 23.77
N LEU A 165 14.03 16.36 23.98
CA LEU A 165 13.30 15.76 25.09
C LEU A 165 13.90 16.19 26.44
N VAL A 166 13.08 16.15 27.50
CA VAL A 166 13.56 16.38 28.86
C VAL A 166 14.33 15.14 29.35
N ASP A 167 15.58 15.30 29.71
CA ASP A 167 16.53 14.22 29.99
C ASP A 167 16.02 13.19 31.00
N THR A 168 15.37 13.65 32.08
CA THR A 168 14.90 12.81 33.19
C THR A 168 13.54 12.15 32.99
N ASN A 169 12.76 12.62 32.00
CA ASN A 169 11.43 12.06 31.75
C ASN A 169 11.54 10.73 30.99
N THR A 170 10.62 9.83 31.27
CA THR A 170 10.49 8.58 30.51
C THR A 170 9.53 8.79 29.34
N TYR A 171 9.94 8.35 28.17
CA TYR A 171 9.17 8.41 26.94
C TYR A 171 8.98 7.02 26.35
N ILE A 172 7.98 6.90 25.48
CA ILE A 172 7.79 5.76 24.59
C ILE A 172 7.88 6.31 23.17
N LEU A 173 8.80 5.79 22.36
CA LEU A 173 8.97 6.18 20.97
C LEU A 173 9.04 4.96 20.06
N ASP A 174 8.59 5.12 18.82
CA ASP A 174 8.79 4.19 17.72
C ASP A 174 10.05 4.58 16.97
N VAL A 175 10.97 3.63 16.79
CA VAL A 175 12.26 3.85 16.14
C VAL A 175 12.47 2.84 15.03
N SER A 176 12.88 3.29 13.85
CA SER A 176 13.23 2.44 12.71
C SER A 176 14.73 2.49 12.43
N ILE A 177 15.32 1.30 12.27
CA ILE A 177 16.74 1.08 12.17
C ILE A 177 17.07 0.31 10.90
N GLN A 178 18.00 0.84 10.10
CA GLN A 178 18.51 0.18 8.91
C GLN A 178 19.43 -0.99 9.31
N THR A 179 19.33 -2.09 8.58
CA THR A 179 20.20 -3.27 8.74
C THR A 179 21.05 -3.54 7.50
N ALA A 180 20.48 -4.19 6.53
CA ALA A 180 21.10 -4.65 5.30
C ALA A 180 20.01 -4.79 4.21
N GLY A 181 20.23 -5.52 3.16
CA GLY A 181 19.21 -5.76 2.15
C GLY A 181 18.94 -4.59 1.21
N LEU A 182 19.90 -3.67 1.08
CA LEU A 182 19.75 -2.48 0.26
C LEU A 182 19.86 -2.76 -1.24
N GLY A 183 20.45 -3.91 -1.63
CA GLY A 183 20.72 -4.28 -3.01
C GLY A 183 21.84 -3.45 -3.66
N THR A 184 22.58 -2.72 -2.84
CA THR A 184 23.72 -1.87 -3.28
C THR A 184 25.06 -2.56 -3.07
N GLU A 185 25.11 -3.61 -2.29
CA GLU A 185 26.33 -4.36 -1.93
C GLU A 185 26.88 -5.18 -3.11
N VAL A 186 26.02 -5.53 -4.07
CA VAL A 186 26.40 -6.29 -5.27
C VAL A 186 26.16 -5.45 -6.52
N SER A 187 27.03 -5.59 -7.51
CA SER A 187 26.89 -4.90 -8.80
C SER A 187 25.58 -5.28 -9.53
N ASN A 188 25.22 -4.54 -10.54
CA ASN A 188 24.10 -4.93 -11.40
C ASN A 188 24.39 -6.24 -12.14
N PRO A 189 23.36 -7.06 -12.46
CA PRO A 189 23.53 -8.28 -13.22
C PRO A 189 24.37 -8.09 -14.47
N PRO A 190 25.31 -9.00 -14.78
CA PRO A 190 26.22 -8.85 -15.90
C PRO A 190 25.45 -8.83 -17.23
N LYS A 191 25.81 -7.91 -18.13
CA LYS A 191 25.33 -7.90 -19.52
C LYS A 191 26.32 -8.62 -20.42
N LYS A 192 25.82 -9.35 -21.43
CA LYS A 192 26.70 -10.00 -22.42
C LYS A 192 27.51 -8.98 -23.18
N ARG A 193 28.84 -9.14 -23.22
CA ARG A 193 29.76 -8.27 -23.95
C ARG A 193 29.75 -8.61 -25.44
N LYS A 194 30.05 -7.65 -26.30
CA LYS A 194 29.99 -7.82 -27.78
C LYS A 194 30.86 -8.97 -28.35
N LYS A 195 31.97 -9.31 -27.69
CA LYS A 195 32.91 -10.36 -28.11
C LYS A 195 32.90 -11.60 -27.21
N GLU A 196 31.97 -11.70 -26.31
CA GLU A 196 31.87 -12.77 -25.31
C GLU A 196 31.06 -13.94 -25.88
N THR A 197 31.54 -15.15 -25.68
CA THR A 197 30.78 -16.37 -26.02
C THR A 197 29.58 -16.51 -25.08
N GLN A 198 28.63 -17.39 -25.41
CA GLN A 198 27.48 -17.65 -24.55
C GLN A 198 27.92 -18.34 -23.25
N GLU A 199 28.91 -19.22 -23.34
CA GLU A 199 29.45 -20.00 -22.24
C GLU A 199 30.17 -19.12 -21.21
N GLU A 200 31.01 -18.20 -21.66
CA GLU A 200 31.66 -17.19 -20.81
C GLU A 200 30.66 -16.26 -20.12
N PHE A 201 29.61 -15.87 -20.84
CA PHE A 201 28.54 -15.05 -20.27
C PHE A 201 27.77 -15.80 -19.18
N GLU A 202 27.35 -17.07 -19.42
CA GLU A 202 26.62 -17.86 -18.45
C GLU A 202 27.49 -18.16 -17.21
N HIS A 203 28.77 -18.40 -17.37
CA HIS A 203 29.70 -18.57 -16.26
C HIS A 203 29.76 -17.32 -15.36
N ARG A 204 29.96 -16.15 -15.96
CA ARG A 204 29.99 -14.88 -15.26
C ARG A 204 28.65 -14.55 -14.57
N LYS A 205 27.56 -14.96 -15.18
CA LYS A 205 26.22 -14.81 -14.62
C LYS A 205 26.03 -15.71 -13.39
N GLN A 206 26.49 -16.96 -13.45
CA GLN A 206 26.45 -17.89 -12.32
C GLN A 206 27.34 -17.42 -11.16
N GLU A 207 28.53 -16.88 -11.42
CA GLU A 207 29.37 -16.27 -10.40
C GLU A 207 28.65 -15.12 -9.69
N TRP A 208 28.02 -14.24 -10.47
CA TRP A 208 27.24 -13.12 -9.93
C TRP A 208 26.01 -13.58 -9.11
N GLU A 209 25.30 -14.60 -9.56
CA GLU A 209 24.17 -15.19 -8.82
C GLU A 209 24.63 -15.83 -7.50
N ALA A 210 25.80 -16.44 -7.47
CA ALA A 210 26.38 -16.98 -6.25
C ALA A 210 26.79 -15.87 -5.27
N GLU A 211 27.35 -14.76 -5.75
CA GLU A 211 27.69 -13.57 -4.95
C GLU A 211 26.41 -12.95 -4.36
N TRP A 212 25.34 -12.84 -5.16
CA TRP A 212 24.05 -12.33 -4.69
C TRP A 212 23.48 -13.15 -3.54
N ARG A 213 23.39 -14.50 -3.71
CA ARG A 213 22.91 -15.39 -2.66
C ARG A 213 23.74 -15.35 -1.39
N ALA A 214 25.06 -15.26 -1.53
CA ALA A 214 25.93 -15.11 -0.38
C ALA A 214 25.71 -13.79 0.37
N THR A 215 25.30 -12.75 -0.35
CA THR A 215 24.98 -11.45 0.25
C THR A 215 23.64 -11.51 1.00
N GLU A 216 22.64 -12.20 0.51
CA GLU A 216 21.35 -12.37 1.22
C GLU A 216 21.54 -13.06 2.57
N VAL A 217 22.39 -14.09 2.64
CA VAL A 217 22.71 -14.73 3.94
C VAL A 217 23.38 -13.74 4.90
N LYS A 218 24.26 -12.88 4.41
CA LYS A 218 24.90 -11.87 5.24
C LYS A 218 23.91 -10.80 5.74
N TRP A 219 22.81 -10.55 5.03
CA TRP A 219 21.77 -9.63 5.49
C TRP A 219 21.09 -10.12 6.76
N ASP A 220 20.77 -11.43 6.83
CA ASP A 220 20.15 -12.01 8.02
C ASP A 220 21.12 -11.97 9.22
N GLU A 221 22.40 -12.28 9.00
CA GLU A 221 23.44 -12.16 10.04
C GLU A 221 23.58 -10.73 10.53
N LYS A 222 23.59 -9.75 9.59
CA LYS A 222 23.73 -8.32 9.92
C LYS A 222 22.50 -7.78 10.64
N GLN A 223 21.31 -8.30 10.34
CA GLN A 223 20.11 -7.94 11.08
C GLN A 223 20.22 -8.36 12.54
N ILE A 224 20.59 -9.61 12.82
CA ILE A 224 20.77 -10.13 14.20
C ILE A 224 21.82 -9.31 14.94
N GLU A 225 22.96 -9.03 14.30
CA GLU A 225 24.01 -8.20 14.89
C GLU A 225 23.52 -6.80 15.26
N THR A 226 22.72 -6.18 14.38
CA THR A 226 22.20 -4.82 14.60
C THR A 226 21.14 -4.80 15.71
N GLU A 227 20.32 -5.85 15.84
CA GLU A 227 19.36 -6.00 16.94
C GLU A 227 20.10 -6.13 18.30
N ASP A 228 21.18 -6.94 18.35
CA ASP A 228 22.02 -7.09 19.56
C ASP A 228 22.76 -5.78 19.93
N ASP A 229 23.27 -5.06 18.93
CA ASP A 229 23.93 -3.76 19.13
C ASP A 229 22.96 -2.69 19.66
N LEU A 230 21.70 -2.70 19.20
CA LEU A 230 20.66 -1.85 19.77
C LEU A 230 20.43 -2.20 21.26
N GLY A 231 20.31 -3.48 21.56
CA GLY A 231 20.15 -3.95 22.96
C GLY A 231 21.30 -3.51 23.86
N LYS A 232 22.55 -3.58 23.38
CA LYS A 232 23.75 -3.08 24.11
C LYS A 232 23.69 -1.56 24.30
N PHE A 233 23.24 -0.83 23.28
CA PHE A 233 23.11 0.63 23.36
C PHE A 233 22.06 1.07 24.36
N LEU A 234 20.92 0.37 24.46
CA LEU A 234 19.82 0.73 25.36
C LEU A 234 20.12 0.50 26.85
N ARG A 235 20.91 -0.52 27.17
CA ARG A 235 21.18 -0.96 28.57
C ARG A 235 21.63 0.15 29.52
N PRO A 236 22.62 1.01 29.17
CA PRO A 236 23.10 2.09 30.06
C PRO A 236 22.03 3.12 30.45
N TYR A 237 21.00 3.25 29.61
CA TYR A 237 19.88 4.18 29.81
C TYR A 237 18.64 3.52 30.43
N GLY A 238 18.70 2.23 30.81
CA GLY A 238 17.55 1.48 31.28
C GLY A 238 16.46 1.32 30.22
N GLY A 239 16.84 1.39 28.94
CA GLY A 239 15.94 1.27 27.80
C GLY A 239 15.40 -0.14 27.64
N GLN A 240 14.11 -0.25 27.30
CA GLN A 240 13.38 -1.51 27.12
C GLN A 240 12.63 -1.49 25.79
N ILE A 241 12.79 -2.54 25.00
CA ILE A 241 11.93 -2.80 23.84
C ILE A 241 10.60 -3.34 24.34
N ILE A 242 9.50 -2.82 23.84
CA ILE A 242 8.16 -3.32 24.14
C ILE A 242 7.91 -4.54 23.25
N ASP A 243 7.90 -5.72 23.87
CA ASP A 243 7.90 -7.02 23.22
C ASP A 243 6.65 -7.86 23.47
N GLN A 244 5.60 -7.28 24.08
CA GLN A 244 4.41 -8.00 24.49
C GLN A 244 3.18 -7.64 23.67
N VAL A 245 2.39 -8.67 23.35
CA VAL A 245 1.06 -8.55 22.77
C VAL A 245 0.12 -9.47 23.56
N GLY A 246 -1.01 -8.94 24.07
CA GLY A 246 -1.93 -9.69 24.88
C GLY A 246 -1.34 -10.17 26.23
N GLY A 247 -0.31 -9.50 26.73
CA GLY A 247 0.40 -9.89 27.94
C GLY A 247 1.35 -11.07 27.78
N GLN A 248 1.64 -11.48 26.54
CA GLN A 248 2.59 -12.55 26.22
C GLN A 248 3.76 -11.97 25.42
N PRO A 249 5.00 -12.40 25.68
CA PRO A 249 6.14 -12.06 24.83
C PRO A 249 5.90 -12.52 23.39
N THR A 250 6.30 -11.70 22.42
CA THR A 250 6.23 -12.05 21.01
C THR A 250 7.43 -12.91 20.60
N VAL A 251 7.25 -13.72 19.58
CA VAL A 251 8.32 -14.60 19.04
C VAL A 251 9.53 -13.79 18.57
N GLU A 252 9.28 -12.62 18.00
CA GLU A 252 10.29 -11.72 17.41
C GLU A 252 10.89 -10.73 18.43
N GLY A 253 10.60 -10.88 19.73
CA GLY A 253 11.17 -10.01 20.77
C GLY A 253 10.82 -8.53 20.64
N GLY A 254 9.63 -8.19 20.14
CA GLY A 254 9.18 -6.82 19.95
C GLY A 254 9.65 -6.16 18.64
N VAL A 255 10.28 -6.91 17.76
CA VAL A 255 10.88 -6.40 16.53
C VAL A 255 9.97 -6.66 15.32
N VAL A 256 9.69 -5.62 14.53
CA VAL A 256 8.98 -5.70 13.25
C VAL A 256 10.01 -5.65 12.13
N LYS A 257 10.20 -6.76 11.42
CA LYS A 257 11.30 -6.98 10.46
C LYS A 257 10.86 -6.76 9.02
N LEU A 258 11.70 -6.07 8.28
CA LEU A 258 11.65 -5.92 6.82
C LEU A 258 13.02 -6.31 6.23
N PRO A 259 13.13 -6.54 4.92
CA PRO A 259 14.39 -6.97 4.30
C PRO A 259 15.58 -6.05 4.53
N ASP A 260 15.34 -4.76 4.74
CA ASP A 260 16.38 -3.72 4.83
C ASP A 260 16.45 -3.02 6.18
N SER A 261 15.53 -3.33 7.08
CA SER A 261 15.36 -2.59 8.33
C SER A 261 14.50 -3.33 9.32
N PHE A 262 14.54 -2.89 10.57
CA PHE A 262 13.54 -3.26 11.55
C PHE A 262 13.02 -2.03 12.30
N SER A 263 11.87 -2.18 12.93
CA SER A 263 11.25 -1.15 13.75
C SER A 263 10.86 -1.70 15.11
N VAL A 264 11.03 -0.89 16.13
CA VAL A 264 10.77 -1.24 17.54
C VAL A 264 10.08 -0.09 18.25
N ARG A 265 9.28 -0.41 19.24
CA ARG A 265 8.79 0.55 20.24
C ARG A 265 9.65 0.45 21.49
N ILE A 266 10.20 1.56 21.93
CA ILE A 266 11.16 1.62 23.04
C ILE A 266 10.61 2.51 24.15
N ARG A 267 10.78 2.08 25.40
CA ARG A 267 10.56 2.88 26.61
C ARG A 267 11.93 3.21 27.20
N MET A 268 12.26 4.52 27.33
CA MET A 268 13.57 4.95 27.80
C MET A 268 13.52 6.40 28.31
N SER A 269 14.56 6.84 29.03
CA SER A 269 14.73 8.25 29.43
C SER A 269 14.93 9.17 28.24
N GLY A 270 14.56 10.44 28.37
CA GLY A 270 14.78 11.46 27.35
C GLY A 270 16.24 11.57 26.94
N GLN A 271 17.17 11.51 27.91
CA GLN A 271 18.61 11.50 27.63
C GLN A 271 19.01 10.32 26.75
N GLY A 272 18.50 9.12 27.02
CA GLY A 272 18.77 7.94 26.19
C GLY A 272 18.26 8.10 24.77
N PHE A 273 17.04 8.64 24.58
CA PHE A 273 16.51 8.90 23.25
C PHE A 273 17.27 9.99 22.51
N ILE A 274 17.71 11.06 23.18
CA ILE A 274 18.54 12.09 22.57
C ILE A 274 19.85 11.48 22.08
N ASP A 275 20.46 10.62 22.86
CA ASP A 275 21.70 9.93 22.46
C ASP A 275 21.43 8.96 21.29
N LEU A 276 20.38 8.16 21.37
CA LEU A 276 19.98 7.22 20.29
C LEU A 276 19.78 7.96 18.96
N ILE A 277 18.96 8.99 18.96
CA ILE A 277 18.58 9.72 17.74
C ILE A 277 19.79 10.49 17.17
N LYS A 278 20.62 11.08 18.02
CA LYS A 278 21.79 11.87 17.54
C LYS A 278 22.96 11.00 17.12
N ASN A 279 23.21 9.92 17.79
CA ASN A 279 24.47 9.22 17.70
C ASN A 279 24.39 7.79 17.15
N TYR A 280 23.23 7.14 17.14
CA TYR A 280 23.11 5.82 16.53
C TYR A 280 22.95 6.00 15.00
N ALA A 281 23.99 5.66 14.24
CA ALA A 281 24.10 6.00 12.83
C ALA A 281 23.01 5.38 11.94
N ARG A 282 22.45 4.24 12.33
CA ARG A 282 21.48 3.47 11.55
C ARG A 282 20.02 3.86 11.79
N VAL A 283 19.74 4.80 12.72
CA VAL A 283 18.38 5.31 12.94
C VAL A 283 17.97 6.22 11.80
N PHE A 284 16.91 5.87 11.09
CA PHE A 284 16.39 6.66 9.96
C PHE A 284 14.98 7.21 10.17
N GLU A 285 14.32 6.80 11.26
CA GLU A 285 13.02 7.35 11.66
C GLU A 285 12.81 7.23 13.16
N GLY A 286 12.21 8.26 13.74
CA GLY A 286 11.75 8.31 15.12
C GLY A 286 10.42 9.04 15.23
N SER A 287 9.45 8.48 15.97
CA SER A 287 8.12 9.09 16.15
C SER A 287 7.56 8.82 17.54
N LEU A 288 6.63 9.68 17.95
CA LEU A 288 5.73 9.35 19.06
C LEU A 288 4.81 8.20 18.65
N PRO A 289 4.30 7.39 19.59
CA PRO A 289 3.16 6.50 19.34
C PRO A 289 2.00 7.29 18.74
N GLU A 290 1.35 6.73 17.73
CA GLU A 290 0.20 7.38 17.09
C GLU A 290 -1.04 7.25 17.97
N ASP A 291 -1.74 8.35 18.17
CA ASP A 291 -3.09 8.33 18.73
C ASP A 291 -4.06 7.74 17.73
N ILE A 292 -5.04 6.98 18.22
CA ILE A 292 -6.09 6.40 17.38
C ILE A 292 -7.25 7.40 17.27
N GLU A 293 -7.76 7.50 16.06
CA GLU A 293 -8.90 8.35 15.74
C GLU A 293 -10.12 8.01 16.62
N GLN A 294 -10.71 9.06 17.17
CA GLN A 294 -11.95 8.97 17.96
C GLN A 294 -13.12 9.44 17.09
N PRO A 295 -14.25 8.71 17.05
CA PRO A 295 -15.45 9.20 16.38
C PRO A 295 -16.03 10.38 17.17
N ASP A 296 -16.66 11.28 16.46
CA ASP A 296 -17.47 12.31 17.10
C ASP A 296 -18.59 11.68 17.93
N PRO A 297 -18.85 12.13 19.14
CA PRO A 297 -19.96 11.62 19.95
C PRO A 297 -21.30 11.94 19.25
N ILE A 298 -22.04 10.90 18.94
CA ILE A 298 -23.37 11.01 18.33
C ILE A 298 -24.40 10.90 19.45
N PRO A 299 -25.23 11.93 19.65
CA PRO A 299 -26.34 11.86 20.62
C PRO A 299 -27.35 10.81 20.15
N GLN A 300 -27.62 9.83 21.01
CA GLN A 300 -28.39 8.65 20.63
C GLN A 300 -29.86 8.75 20.97
N MET A 301 -30.67 8.23 20.08
CA MET A 301 -31.99 7.68 20.39
C MET A 301 -32.16 6.37 19.59
N ALA A 302 -31.74 5.25 20.19
CA ALA A 302 -31.93 3.95 19.59
C ALA A 302 -33.42 3.59 19.60
N GLN A 303 -33.98 3.32 18.41
CA GLN A 303 -35.26 2.63 18.32
C GLN A 303 -34.98 1.12 18.12
N PRO A 304 -35.45 0.24 19.04
CA PRO A 304 -35.34 -1.19 18.81
C PRO A 304 -36.13 -1.59 17.58
N GLY A 305 -35.47 -2.16 16.61
CA GLY A 305 -36.10 -2.81 15.46
C GLY A 305 -36.09 -4.32 15.62
N ASP A 306 -37.16 -4.98 15.29
CA ASP A 306 -37.24 -6.46 15.23
C ASP A 306 -36.79 -6.92 13.85
N TYR A 307 -35.46 -7.21 13.74
CA TYR A 307 -34.85 -7.69 12.50
C TYR A 307 -34.53 -9.18 12.62
N PRO A 308 -34.77 -9.98 11.57
CA PRO A 308 -34.35 -11.38 11.56
C PRO A 308 -32.84 -11.48 11.58
N ALA A 309 -32.30 -12.36 12.42
CA ALA A 309 -30.91 -12.73 12.40
C ALA A 309 -30.59 -13.54 11.12
N VAL A 310 -29.35 -13.41 10.63
CA VAL A 310 -28.82 -14.35 9.63
C VAL A 310 -28.76 -15.75 10.23
N GLY A 311 -28.88 -16.77 9.38
CA GLY A 311 -28.67 -18.17 9.77
C GLY A 311 -27.17 -18.44 10.01
N VAL A 312 -26.90 -19.56 10.69
CA VAL A 312 -25.51 -20.02 10.93
C VAL A 312 -24.82 -20.23 9.58
N PRO A 313 -23.57 -19.73 9.41
CA PRO A 313 -22.79 -19.98 8.19
C PRO A 313 -22.52 -21.48 8.01
N GLN A 314 -22.34 -21.93 6.77
CA GLN A 314 -21.86 -23.29 6.52
C GLN A 314 -20.50 -23.50 7.20
N GLU A 315 -20.21 -24.74 7.61
CA GLU A 315 -18.95 -25.05 8.32
C GLU A 315 -17.71 -24.62 7.54
N ASN A 316 -17.73 -24.81 6.22
CA ASN A 316 -16.66 -24.41 5.30
C ASN A 316 -16.78 -22.98 4.76
N ALA A 317 -17.72 -22.19 5.26
CA ALA A 317 -17.80 -20.79 4.89
C ALA A 317 -16.52 -20.03 5.28
N PRO A 318 -16.12 -19.00 4.52
CA PRO A 318 -14.96 -18.19 4.84
C PRO A 318 -15.14 -17.49 6.20
N ALA A 319 -14.05 -17.05 6.79
CA ALA A 319 -14.08 -16.21 7.98
C ALA A 319 -13.58 -14.80 7.65
N VAL A 320 -14.16 -13.80 8.28
CA VAL A 320 -13.68 -12.43 8.35
C VAL A 320 -13.25 -12.13 9.78
N CYS A 321 -11.98 -11.79 9.97
CA CYS A 321 -11.50 -11.32 11.26
C CYS A 321 -11.74 -9.81 11.40
N VAL A 322 -12.50 -9.43 12.41
CA VAL A 322 -12.73 -8.02 12.79
C VAL A 322 -11.71 -7.63 13.85
N ILE A 323 -10.79 -6.74 13.48
CA ILE A 323 -9.76 -6.18 14.36
C ILE A 323 -10.26 -4.83 14.86
N ASP A 324 -10.72 -4.80 16.13
CA ASP A 324 -11.42 -3.64 16.69
C ASP A 324 -11.44 -3.64 18.23
N SER A 325 -12.45 -3.02 18.84
CA SER A 325 -12.66 -2.92 20.29
C SER A 325 -13.28 -4.18 20.97
N GLY A 326 -13.39 -5.27 20.22
CA GLY A 326 -14.10 -6.47 20.64
C GLY A 326 -15.52 -6.52 20.07
N ILE A 327 -16.25 -7.59 20.37
CA ILE A 327 -17.63 -7.80 19.90
C ILE A 327 -18.49 -8.28 21.06
N GLN A 328 -19.74 -7.82 21.16
CA GLN A 328 -20.75 -8.41 22.01
C GLN A 328 -21.26 -9.70 21.37
N GLU A 329 -20.59 -10.81 21.68
CA GLU A 329 -20.83 -12.12 21.04
C GLU A 329 -22.23 -12.69 21.30
N GLY A 330 -22.84 -12.30 22.42
CA GLY A 330 -24.24 -12.65 22.73
C GLY A 330 -25.28 -11.79 22.00
N HIS A 331 -24.87 -10.87 21.15
CA HIS A 331 -25.82 -10.04 20.42
C HIS A 331 -26.66 -10.89 19.45
N ARG A 332 -27.98 -10.82 19.56
CA ARG A 332 -28.90 -11.68 18.83
C ARG A 332 -28.69 -11.75 17.33
N LEU A 333 -28.35 -10.64 16.71
CA LEU A 333 -28.12 -10.57 15.26
C LEU A 333 -26.75 -11.11 14.84
N LEU A 334 -25.76 -11.16 15.74
CA LEU A 334 -24.39 -11.56 15.43
C LEU A 334 -24.08 -12.99 15.88
N GLN A 335 -24.67 -13.42 17.01
CA GLN A 335 -24.41 -14.70 17.65
C GLN A 335 -24.38 -15.90 16.70
N PRO A 336 -25.32 -16.04 15.74
CA PRO A 336 -25.30 -17.19 14.84
C PRO A 336 -24.06 -17.32 13.97
N ALA A 337 -23.38 -16.22 13.69
CA ALA A 337 -22.24 -16.15 12.78
C ALA A 337 -20.88 -15.91 13.48
N ILE A 338 -20.85 -15.81 14.82
CA ILE A 338 -19.59 -15.59 15.53
C ILE A 338 -18.89 -16.91 15.84
N ASP A 339 -17.61 -16.97 15.50
CA ASP A 339 -16.70 -18.08 15.83
C ASP A 339 -16.11 -17.88 17.23
N THR A 340 -16.96 -18.05 18.27
CA THR A 340 -16.62 -17.75 19.67
C THR A 340 -15.45 -18.56 20.21
N GLY A 341 -15.20 -19.75 19.65
CA GLY A 341 -14.06 -20.60 20.06
C GLY A 341 -12.70 -20.04 19.67
N ASN A 342 -12.63 -19.08 18.77
CA ASN A 342 -11.42 -18.44 18.28
C ASN A 342 -11.33 -16.95 18.59
N SER A 343 -12.26 -16.40 19.38
CA SER A 343 -12.21 -15.00 19.82
C SER A 343 -11.05 -14.77 20.78
N ARG A 344 -10.30 -13.67 20.54
CA ARG A 344 -9.11 -13.36 21.32
C ARG A 344 -8.92 -11.86 21.54
N SER A 345 -8.54 -11.50 22.78
CA SER A 345 -8.04 -10.16 23.10
C SER A 345 -6.51 -10.13 22.96
N PHE A 346 -6.01 -9.12 22.28
CA PHE A 346 -4.59 -8.82 22.13
C PHE A 346 -4.14 -7.68 23.06
N LEU A 347 -4.99 -7.37 24.07
CA LEU A 347 -4.71 -6.44 25.15
C LEU A 347 -4.47 -7.19 26.45
N PRO A 348 -3.48 -6.78 27.26
CA PRO A 348 -3.20 -7.44 28.52
C PRO A 348 -4.39 -7.37 29.48
N GLY A 349 -4.82 -8.55 29.99
CA GLY A 349 -5.85 -8.63 31.04
C GLY A 349 -7.27 -8.20 30.65
N GLN A 350 -7.53 -7.96 29.36
CA GLN A 350 -8.86 -7.60 28.86
C GLN A 350 -9.55 -8.80 28.18
N ASP A 351 -10.87 -8.89 28.35
CA ASP A 351 -11.71 -9.88 27.67
C ASP A 351 -11.97 -9.49 26.20
N VAL A 352 -12.79 -10.24 25.50
CA VAL A 352 -13.10 -10.05 24.07
C VAL A 352 -14.33 -9.16 23.84
N ALA A 353 -15.02 -8.72 24.89
CA ALA A 353 -16.25 -7.96 24.77
C ALA A 353 -15.99 -6.51 24.36
N ASP A 354 -16.87 -5.98 23.51
CA ASP A 354 -16.89 -4.57 23.13
C ASP A 354 -17.44 -3.73 24.30
N ARG A 355 -16.60 -2.90 24.89
CA ARG A 355 -16.92 -2.06 26.05
C ARG A 355 -16.85 -0.57 25.77
N VAL A 356 -16.68 -0.20 24.50
CA VAL A 356 -16.68 1.21 24.10
C VAL A 356 -18.09 1.80 24.30
N VAL A 357 -18.17 2.89 25.05
CA VAL A 357 -19.42 3.60 25.32
C VAL A 357 -19.56 4.82 24.41
N PRO A 358 -20.80 5.15 23.98
CA PRO A 358 -22.08 4.55 24.44
C PRO A 358 -22.50 3.27 23.68
N ASP A 359 -21.98 2.97 22.48
CA ASP A 359 -22.59 2.02 21.55
C ASP A 359 -21.72 0.84 21.16
N GLY A 360 -20.51 0.78 21.63
CA GLY A 360 -19.51 -0.10 21.07
C GLY A 360 -18.90 0.47 19.80
N HIS A 361 -17.89 -0.22 19.26
CA HIS A 361 -17.36 0.07 17.95
C HIS A 361 -17.16 -1.23 17.13
N GLY A 362 -16.50 -2.22 17.65
CA GLY A 362 -16.33 -3.51 16.95
C GLY A 362 -17.63 -4.27 16.75
N THR A 363 -18.61 -4.15 17.64
CA THR A 363 -19.94 -4.75 17.49
C THR A 363 -20.70 -4.17 16.29
N PRO A 364 -20.83 -2.83 16.12
CA PRO A 364 -21.34 -2.22 14.90
C PRO A 364 -20.58 -2.61 13.63
N VAL A 365 -19.23 -2.66 13.68
CA VAL A 365 -18.38 -3.08 12.56
C VAL A 365 -18.67 -4.52 12.13
N ALA A 366 -18.79 -5.46 13.09
CA ALA A 366 -19.17 -6.85 12.80
C ALA A 366 -20.55 -6.95 12.14
N GLY A 367 -21.49 -6.14 12.57
CA GLY A 367 -22.81 -6.03 11.93
C GLY A 367 -22.72 -5.57 10.49
N ALA A 368 -21.87 -4.60 10.20
CA ALA A 368 -21.71 -4.08 8.84
C ALA A 368 -21.04 -5.09 7.87
N VAL A 369 -20.26 -6.07 8.38
CA VAL A 369 -19.75 -7.20 7.56
C VAL A 369 -20.89 -8.10 7.12
N LEU A 370 -21.81 -8.47 8.07
CA LEU A 370 -22.86 -9.45 7.82
C LEU A 370 -24.09 -8.86 7.13
N TYR A 371 -24.40 -7.61 7.42
CA TYR A 371 -25.64 -6.94 7.03
C TYR A 371 -25.35 -5.70 6.18
N ARG A 372 -24.80 -5.92 4.99
CA ARG A 372 -24.48 -4.83 4.07
C ARG A 372 -25.70 -3.93 3.79
N ASP A 373 -26.86 -4.55 3.56
CA ASP A 373 -28.11 -3.84 3.29
C ASP A 373 -29.14 -4.25 4.34
N PHE A 374 -29.25 -3.47 5.41
CA PHE A 374 -30.29 -3.67 6.41
C PHE A 374 -31.66 -3.30 5.84
N VAL A 375 -32.28 -4.24 5.16
CA VAL A 375 -33.68 -4.10 4.74
C VAL A 375 -34.54 -4.91 5.69
N PRO A 376 -35.48 -4.28 6.42
CA PRO A 376 -36.41 -5.01 7.29
C PRO A 376 -37.16 -6.09 6.52
N GLY A 377 -37.13 -7.32 7.00
CA GLY A 377 -37.92 -8.43 6.45
C GLY A 377 -37.26 -9.22 5.32
N ASN A 378 -36.09 -8.87 4.80
CA ASN A 378 -35.48 -9.51 3.62
C ASN A 378 -34.31 -10.46 3.90
N GLN A 379 -33.93 -10.69 5.16
CA GLN A 379 -32.75 -11.51 5.45
C GLN A 379 -33.14 -12.77 6.22
N SER A 380 -33.46 -13.82 5.49
CA SER A 380 -33.74 -15.17 6.01
C SER A 380 -32.72 -16.21 5.51
N GLY A 381 -31.52 -15.79 5.05
CA GLY A 381 -30.51 -16.69 4.50
C GLY A 381 -29.38 -17.00 5.48
N GLU A 382 -28.58 -18.02 5.16
CA GLU A 382 -27.30 -18.29 5.84
C GLU A 382 -26.36 -17.08 5.74
N ALA A 383 -25.60 -16.82 6.81
CA ALA A 383 -24.56 -15.81 6.78
C ALA A 383 -23.50 -16.14 5.73
N VAL A 384 -22.97 -15.10 5.09
CA VAL A 384 -21.96 -15.25 4.04
C VAL A 384 -20.63 -15.77 4.58
N CYS A 385 -20.33 -15.49 5.85
CA CYS A 385 -19.05 -15.81 6.49
C CYS A 385 -19.22 -15.98 8.01
N TRP A 386 -18.22 -16.58 8.62
CA TRP A 386 -17.97 -16.53 10.06
C TRP A 386 -17.33 -15.21 10.43
N ILE A 387 -17.66 -14.66 11.58
CA ILE A 387 -17.00 -13.51 12.19
C ILE A 387 -16.04 -13.99 13.27
N GLN A 388 -14.79 -13.58 13.19
CA GLN A 388 -13.78 -13.78 14.22
C GLN A 388 -13.47 -12.47 14.92
N ASN A 389 -13.43 -12.50 16.23
CA ASN A 389 -13.31 -11.35 17.10
C ASN A 389 -11.85 -11.19 17.59
N ALA A 390 -11.16 -10.17 17.10
CA ALA A 390 -9.80 -9.80 17.50
C ALA A 390 -9.83 -8.43 18.20
N ARG A 391 -9.84 -8.43 19.53
CA ARG A 391 -9.83 -7.18 20.28
C ARG A 391 -8.45 -6.57 20.37
N LEU A 392 -8.27 -5.35 19.85
CA LEU A 392 -7.03 -4.56 19.88
C LEU A 392 -7.23 -3.16 20.51
N LEU A 393 -8.46 -2.65 20.54
CA LEU A 393 -8.79 -1.38 21.17
C LEU A 393 -9.34 -1.58 22.59
N ASN A 394 -8.92 -0.71 23.50
CA ASN A 394 -9.44 -0.68 24.87
C ASN A 394 -10.84 -0.05 24.96
N ASP A 395 -11.36 0.09 26.19
CA ASP A 395 -12.69 0.67 26.45
C ASP A 395 -12.81 2.16 26.04
N GLN A 396 -11.69 2.85 25.87
CA GLN A 396 -11.61 4.23 25.36
C GLN A 396 -11.37 4.29 23.84
N LYS A 397 -11.52 3.17 23.12
CA LYS A 397 -11.21 3.07 21.69
C LYS A 397 -9.76 3.50 21.35
N ALA A 398 -8.81 3.22 22.19
CA ALA A 398 -7.40 3.54 22.01
C ALA A 398 -6.54 2.26 22.01
N ILE A 399 -5.41 2.29 21.33
CA ILE A 399 -4.34 1.30 21.52
C ILE A 399 -3.46 1.79 22.66
N PRO A 400 -3.28 1.00 23.73
CA PRO A 400 -2.40 1.39 24.84
C PRO A 400 -0.98 1.67 24.33
N PRO A 401 -0.25 2.66 24.93
CA PRO A 401 1.10 3.01 24.48
C PRO A 401 2.11 1.86 24.55
N ASP A 402 1.87 0.86 25.38
CA ASP A 402 2.68 -0.36 25.51
C ASP A 402 2.28 -1.48 24.56
N VAL A 403 1.41 -1.21 23.60
CA VAL A 403 1.08 -2.12 22.50
C VAL A 403 1.56 -1.51 21.19
N TYR A 404 2.50 -2.16 20.52
CA TYR A 404 3.03 -1.69 19.23
C TYR A 404 2.13 -2.16 18.09
N PRO A 405 1.40 -1.27 17.39
CA PRO A 405 0.36 -1.67 16.43
C PRO A 405 0.81 -2.60 15.31
N PRO A 406 1.96 -2.37 14.60
CA PRO A 406 2.40 -3.29 13.56
C PRO A 406 2.72 -4.69 14.10
N LEU A 407 3.32 -4.79 15.29
CA LEU A 407 3.60 -6.05 15.95
C LEU A 407 2.32 -6.78 16.36
N ALA A 408 1.36 -6.06 16.94
CA ALA A 408 0.05 -6.62 17.27
C ALA A 408 -0.69 -7.13 16.04
N LEU A 409 -0.61 -6.41 14.92
CA LEU A 409 -1.21 -6.83 13.66
C LEU A 409 -0.59 -8.14 13.13
N ARG A 410 0.74 -8.28 13.20
CA ARG A 410 1.44 -9.53 12.85
C ARG A 410 0.94 -10.70 13.68
N GLU A 411 0.87 -10.53 15.01
CA GLU A 411 0.37 -11.57 15.93
C GLU A 411 -1.09 -11.94 15.62
N ILE A 412 -1.96 -10.97 15.37
CA ILE A 412 -3.37 -11.19 15.02
C ILE A 412 -3.47 -11.98 13.69
N ILE A 413 -2.84 -11.50 12.64
CA ILE A 413 -2.92 -12.13 11.32
C ILE A 413 -2.35 -13.55 11.37
N THR A 414 -1.19 -13.73 12.02
CA THR A 414 -0.55 -15.04 12.17
C THR A 414 -1.45 -16.01 12.94
N TYR A 415 -2.07 -15.56 14.04
CA TYR A 415 -2.97 -16.39 14.85
C TYR A 415 -4.17 -16.90 14.04
N TYR A 416 -4.89 -16.01 13.36
CA TYR A 416 -6.09 -16.40 12.62
C TYR A 416 -5.78 -17.08 11.28
N ARG A 417 -4.69 -16.72 10.63
CA ARG A 417 -4.26 -17.34 9.37
C ARG A 417 -3.81 -18.79 9.55
N ASN A 418 -3.16 -19.08 10.68
CA ASN A 418 -2.71 -20.43 11.05
C ASN A 418 -3.76 -21.21 11.87
N GLY A 419 -4.85 -20.56 12.26
CA GLY A 419 -5.95 -21.17 13.00
C GLY A 419 -6.81 -22.09 12.14
N ASN A 420 -7.83 -22.72 12.78
CA ASN A 420 -8.66 -23.76 12.17
C ASN A 420 -9.37 -23.30 10.88
N ARG A 421 -9.78 -22.02 10.79
CA ARG A 421 -10.47 -21.47 9.62
C ARG A 421 -9.54 -20.92 8.55
N ARG A 422 -8.23 -20.87 8.83
CA ARG A 422 -7.20 -20.34 7.89
C ARG A 422 -7.61 -19.00 7.30
N THR A 423 -8.03 -18.08 8.15
CA THR A 423 -8.64 -16.80 7.79
C THR A 423 -7.75 -15.99 6.86
N ARG A 424 -8.33 -15.47 5.79
CA ARG A 424 -7.62 -14.73 4.74
C ARG A 424 -8.13 -13.30 4.57
N ILE A 425 -9.26 -12.94 5.19
CA ILE A 425 -9.88 -11.62 5.09
C ILE A 425 -9.88 -10.99 6.47
N PHE A 426 -9.27 -9.80 6.57
CA PHE A 426 -9.14 -9.04 7.81
C PHE A 426 -9.76 -7.66 7.62
N ASN A 427 -10.76 -7.31 8.42
CA ASN A 427 -11.31 -5.97 8.49
C ASN A 427 -10.59 -5.19 9.59
N HIS A 428 -9.89 -4.13 9.22
CA HIS A 428 -9.11 -3.30 10.12
C HIS A 428 -9.72 -1.89 10.16
N SER A 429 -10.71 -1.71 11.05
CA SER A 429 -11.42 -0.43 11.21
C SER A 429 -10.72 0.50 12.22
N ILE A 430 -9.39 0.52 12.16
CA ILE A 430 -8.52 1.33 13.04
C ILE A 430 -7.65 2.23 12.17
N ALA A 431 -7.57 3.50 12.52
CA ALA A 431 -6.73 4.49 11.87
C ALA A 431 -6.11 5.45 12.88
N ALA A 432 -4.93 5.96 12.57
CA ALA A 432 -4.30 7.02 13.36
C ALA A 432 -5.09 8.34 13.27
N ASN A 433 -5.01 9.13 14.31
CA ASN A 433 -5.66 10.44 14.38
C ASN A 433 -4.82 11.50 13.62
N GLY A 434 -5.00 11.60 12.32
CA GLY A 434 -4.29 12.54 11.48
C GLY A 434 -3.87 11.95 10.13
N PRO A 435 -3.37 12.80 9.22
CA PRO A 435 -2.95 12.38 7.91
C PRO A 435 -1.67 11.55 7.96
N CYS A 436 -1.56 10.55 7.08
CA CYS A 436 -0.30 9.84 6.91
C CYS A 436 0.79 10.76 6.36
N ARG A 437 2.05 10.45 6.68
CA ARG A 437 3.20 11.18 6.16
C ARG A 437 3.39 10.88 4.67
N PRO A 438 3.64 11.89 3.82
CA PRO A 438 3.79 11.70 2.38
C PRO A 438 5.18 11.20 1.96
N VAL A 439 6.15 11.18 2.88
CA VAL A 439 7.57 11.00 2.56
C VAL A 439 7.98 9.53 2.44
N ARG A 440 7.39 8.69 3.29
CA ARG A 440 7.78 7.28 3.44
C ARG A 440 6.61 6.43 3.90
N MET A 441 6.62 5.16 3.49
CA MET A 441 5.67 4.18 4.03
C MET A 441 5.91 4.01 5.54
N SER A 442 4.85 4.08 6.33
CA SER A 442 4.91 3.80 7.77
C SER A 442 5.29 2.34 8.04
N THR A 443 5.79 2.05 9.23
CA THR A 443 6.00 0.65 9.66
C THR A 443 4.70 -0.14 9.60
N TRP A 444 3.60 0.46 10.05
CA TRP A 444 2.30 -0.20 10.08
C TRP A 444 1.77 -0.51 8.67
N GLY A 445 1.87 0.44 7.73
CA GLY A 445 1.50 0.20 6.32
C GLY A 445 2.40 -0.82 5.63
N ALA A 446 3.71 -0.79 5.90
CA ALA A 446 4.66 -1.74 5.35
C ALA A 446 4.46 -3.15 5.91
N GLU A 447 4.03 -3.27 7.17
CA GLU A 447 3.69 -4.56 7.78
C GLU A 447 2.47 -5.19 7.12
N ILE A 448 1.42 -4.41 6.83
CA ILE A 448 0.28 -4.88 6.04
C ILE A 448 0.74 -5.39 4.67
N ASP A 449 1.63 -4.64 4.00
CA ASP A 449 2.13 -5.01 2.68
C ASP A 449 2.94 -6.31 2.72
N LEU A 450 3.77 -6.49 3.74
CA LEU A 450 4.57 -7.70 3.92
C LEU A 450 3.69 -8.91 4.23
N LEU A 451 2.77 -8.80 5.20
CA LEU A 451 1.87 -9.88 5.59
C LEU A 451 0.94 -10.30 4.44
N SER A 452 0.44 -9.33 3.65
CA SER A 452 -0.36 -9.63 2.46
C SER A 452 0.44 -10.41 1.41
N HIS A 453 1.73 -10.09 1.25
CA HIS A 453 2.61 -10.79 0.32
C HIS A 453 2.96 -12.21 0.80
N GLU A 454 3.36 -12.36 2.07
CA GLU A 454 3.88 -13.62 2.61
C GLU A 454 2.79 -14.63 2.95
N MET A 455 1.63 -14.17 3.42
CA MET A 455 0.58 -15.03 3.99
C MET A 455 -0.66 -15.15 3.10
N ASP A 456 -0.70 -14.51 1.93
CA ASP A 456 -1.85 -14.45 1.04
C ASP A 456 -3.13 -14.04 1.80
N VAL A 457 -3.08 -12.87 2.42
CA VAL A 457 -4.20 -12.27 3.14
C VAL A 457 -4.63 -10.95 2.51
N LEU A 458 -5.89 -10.60 2.66
CA LEU A 458 -6.47 -9.35 2.22
C LEU A 458 -6.90 -8.53 3.45
N VAL A 459 -6.28 -7.38 3.63
CA VAL A 459 -6.65 -6.41 4.65
C VAL A 459 -7.57 -5.36 4.02
N ILE A 460 -8.75 -5.20 4.59
CA ILE A 460 -9.69 -4.12 4.26
C ILE A 460 -9.47 -3.02 5.31
N GLN A 461 -8.94 -1.90 4.86
CA GLN A 461 -8.46 -0.82 5.71
C GLN A 461 -9.33 0.42 5.57
N VAL A 462 -9.66 1.07 6.67
CA VAL A 462 -10.34 2.37 6.64
C VAL A 462 -9.42 3.48 6.15
N ALA A 463 -9.98 4.47 5.45
CA ALA A 463 -9.25 5.67 5.05
C ALA A 463 -8.99 6.64 6.22
N GLY A 464 -9.80 6.55 7.27
CA GLY A 464 -9.84 7.46 8.41
C GLY A 464 -10.85 8.58 8.24
N ASN A 465 -11.16 9.28 9.33
CA ASN A 465 -12.16 10.34 9.36
C ASN A 465 -11.54 11.69 9.74
N ILE A 466 -12.10 12.75 9.21
CA ILE A 466 -11.84 14.14 9.61
C ILE A 466 -12.84 14.43 10.71
N PRO A 467 -12.41 14.80 11.93
CA PRO A 467 -13.33 15.14 13.02
C PRO A 467 -14.22 16.32 12.69
N GLY A 468 -15.39 16.38 13.27
CA GLY A 468 -16.28 17.54 13.13
C GLY A 468 -15.63 18.83 13.64
N ARG A 469 -14.91 18.72 14.79
CA ARG A 469 -14.11 19.79 15.39
C ARG A 469 -12.85 19.25 16.05
N THR A 470 -11.74 19.97 15.97
CA THR A 470 -10.48 19.57 16.62
C THR A 470 -9.88 20.68 17.50
N GLY A 471 -10.15 21.94 17.21
CA GLY A 471 -9.40 23.06 17.79
C GLY A 471 -7.93 23.11 17.33
N SER A 472 -7.48 22.21 16.45
CA SER A 472 -6.12 22.17 15.92
C SER A 472 -6.00 23.01 14.65
N VAL A 473 -4.99 23.87 14.58
CA VAL A 473 -4.65 24.62 13.36
C VAL A 473 -3.97 23.73 12.32
N GLN A 474 -3.19 22.72 12.76
CA GLN A 474 -2.45 21.83 11.89
C GLN A 474 -3.34 20.75 11.28
N HIS A 475 -4.31 20.25 12.05
CA HIS A 475 -5.27 19.23 11.66
C HIS A 475 -6.70 19.73 11.93
N PRO A 476 -7.19 20.71 11.14
CA PRO A 476 -8.51 21.30 11.36
C PRO A 476 -9.62 20.27 11.08
N GLY A 477 -10.67 20.31 11.87
CA GLY A 477 -11.89 19.57 11.63
C GLY A 477 -12.74 20.16 10.51
N ILE A 478 -13.91 19.58 10.28
CA ILE A 478 -14.83 20.01 9.21
C ILE A 478 -15.23 21.47 9.40
N ILE A 479 -15.68 21.83 10.59
CA ILE A 479 -16.16 23.20 10.90
C ILE A 479 -15.03 24.23 10.82
N GLU A 480 -13.83 23.90 11.32
CA GLU A 480 -12.68 24.79 11.23
C GLU A 480 -12.27 25.03 9.78
N ASN A 481 -12.32 24.00 8.92
CA ASN A 481 -12.06 24.16 7.49
C ASN A 481 -13.07 25.09 6.82
N ILE A 482 -14.36 24.87 7.06
CA ILE A 482 -15.43 25.71 6.49
C ILE A 482 -15.27 27.16 6.97
N ALA A 483 -15.03 27.36 8.26
CA ALA A 483 -14.82 28.68 8.84
C ALA A 483 -13.57 29.38 8.29
N ALA A 484 -12.56 28.64 7.88
CA ALA A 484 -11.35 29.18 7.24
C ALA A 484 -11.53 29.43 5.72
N GLY A 485 -12.73 29.35 5.19
CA GLY A 485 -13.05 29.60 3.77
C GLY A 485 -12.67 28.44 2.84
N ARG A 486 -12.53 27.23 3.38
CA ARG A 486 -12.35 25.99 2.64
C ARG A 486 -13.64 25.15 2.72
N PRO A 487 -14.64 25.42 1.87
CA PRO A 487 -15.91 24.70 1.91
C PRO A 487 -15.74 23.26 1.39
N TYR A 488 -16.74 22.41 1.65
CA TYR A 488 -16.86 21.13 0.98
C TYR A 488 -17.04 21.31 -0.54
N PRO A 489 -16.34 20.55 -1.39
CA PRO A 489 -15.39 19.46 -1.05
C PRO A 489 -13.91 19.90 -1.00
N ASP A 490 -13.63 21.20 -1.04
CA ASP A 490 -12.26 21.70 -1.24
C ASP A 490 -11.30 21.25 -0.14
N TYR A 491 -11.73 21.27 1.13
CA TYR A 491 -10.87 20.82 2.24
C TYR A 491 -10.51 19.32 2.18
N LEU A 492 -11.31 18.49 1.50
CA LEU A 492 -10.97 17.07 1.32
C LEU A 492 -9.69 16.86 0.51
N ARG A 493 -9.23 17.85 -0.23
CA ARG A 493 -8.01 17.83 -1.06
C ARG A 493 -6.79 18.40 -0.36
N GLU A 494 -6.97 18.95 0.83
CA GLU A 494 -5.89 19.50 1.62
C GLU A 494 -4.97 18.41 2.17
N ALA A 495 -3.71 18.75 2.43
CA ALA A 495 -2.74 17.80 3.00
C ALA A 495 -3.19 17.27 4.37
N SER A 496 -3.90 18.09 5.16
CA SER A 496 -4.48 17.72 6.46
C SER A 496 -5.61 16.69 6.37
N SER A 497 -6.21 16.53 5.20
CA SER A 497 -7.32 15.60 4.93
C SER A 497 -6.87 14.28 4.29
N ARG A 498 -5.56 14.09 4.08
CA ARG A 498 -5.00 12.86 3.51
C ARG A 498 -5.38 11.64 4.35
N VAL A 499 -5.44 10.46 3.70
CA VAL A 499 -5.72 9.20 4.40
C VAL A 499 -4.83 9.01 5.63
N SER A 500 -5.39 8.44 6.68
CA SER A 500 -4.67 8.15 7.92
C SER A 500 -3.78 6.91 7.79
N ASN A 501 -2.74 6.81 8.63
CA ASN A 501 -1.97 5.60 8.79
C ASN A 501 -2.86 4.48 9.42
N PRO A 502 -2.83 3.22 8.91
CA PRO A 502 -2.03 2.66 7.82
C PRO A 502 -2.71 2.65 6.44
N GLY A 503 -3.71 3.48 6.18
CA GLY A 503 -4.47 3.54 4.93
C GLY A 503 -3.62 3.80 3.66
N GLN A 504 -2.36 4.18 3.81
CA GLN A 504 -1.40 4.33 2.72
C GLN A 504 -0.79 3.02 2.21
N SER A 505 -1.04 1.88 2.88
CA SER A 505 -0.57 0.55 2.44
C SER A 505 -0.88 0.31 0.96
N LEU A 506 0.05 -0.27 0.22
CA LEU A 506 -0.14 -0.59 -1.20
C LEU A 506 -0.92 -1.89 -1.42
N GLN A 507 -0.90 -2.81 -0.44
CA GLN A 507 -1.53 -4.14 -0.57
C GLN A 507 -2.94 -4.19 0.02
N ALA A 508 -3.27 -3.35 1.00
CA ALA A 508 -4.64 -3.23 1.51
C ALA A 508 -5.60 -2.65 0.47
N ILE A 509 -6.89 -2.97 0.60
CA ILE A 509 -7.96 -2.14 0.01
C ILE A 509 -8.29 -1.06 1.04
N THR A 510 -7.93 0.17 0.75
CA THR A 510 -8.29 1.33 1.59
C THR A 510 -9.66 1.83 1.17
N VAL A 511 -10.58 1.92 2.13
CA VAL A 511 -11.99 2.24 1.89
C VAL A 511 -12.33 3.60 2.47
N GLY A 512 -12.78 4.52 1.61
CA GLY A 512 -13.37 5.79 2.00
C GLY A 512 -14.89 5.68 2.17
N SER A 513 -15.53 6.78 2.55
CA SER A 513 -16.98 6.84 2.79
C SER A 513 -17.69 7.73 1.79
N VAL A 514 -18.91 7.32 1.42
CA VAL A 514 -19.89 8.11 0.67
C VAL A 514 -21.22 8.22 1.40
N GLY A 515 -21.93 9.30 1.11
CA GLY A 515 -23.29 9.54 1.61
C GLY A 515 -24.31 8.61 0.96
N PHE A 516 -25.44 8.45 1.64
CA PHE A 516 -26.53 7.55 1.24
C PHE A 516 -27.70 8.29 0.58
N ALA A 517 -27.99 9.52 1.00
CA ALA A 517 -29.09 10.32 0.49
C ALA A 517 -28.72 11.83 0.41
N THR A 518 -29.53 12.62 -0.24
CA THR A 518 -29.41 14.07 -0.23
C THR A 518 -30.66 14.66 0.45
N ILE A 519 -30.45 15.45 1.51
CA ILE A 519 -31.49 16.07 2.31
C ILE A 519 -31.25 17.56 2.39
N ASN A 520 -32.35 18.30 2.30
CA ASN A 520 -32.40 19.73 2.63
C ASN A 520 -33.83 20.03 3.11
N ASP A 521 -34.00 20.28 4.41
CA ASP A 521 -35.28 20.61 5.04
C ASP A 521 -35.43 22.12 5.35
N GLY A 522 -34.49 22.93 4.90
CA GLY A 522 -34.43 24.37 5.15
C GLY A 522 -33.76 24.73 6.47
N ASN A 523 -33.71 23.82 7.44
CA ASN A 523 -32.99 24.03 8.70
C ASN A 523 -31.63 23.28 8.69
N ARG A 524 -31.49 22.25 7.85
CA ARG A 524 -30.29 21.42 7.73
C ARG A 524 -30.18 20.91 6.31
N ALA A 525 -28.96 20.67 5.88
CA ALA A 525 -28.65 20.02 4.60
C ALA A 525 -27.51 19.04 4.76
N THR A 526 -27.51 17.96 3.97
CA THR A 526 -26.34 17.07 3.84
C THR A 526 -25.16 17.85 3.30
N ILE A 527 -23.97 17.60 3.81
CA ILE A 527 -22.76 18.25 3.30
C ILE A 527 -22.38 17.69 1.94
N GLY A 528 -22.23 16.35 1.82
CA GLY A 528 -21.88 15.70 0.56
C GLY A 528 -23.10 15.32 -0.26
N GLY A 529 -23.96 14.49 0.30
CA GLY A 529 -25.15 13.93 -0.34
C GLY A 529 -24.91 12.59 -1.01
N GLU A 530 -25.95 12.10 -1.67
CA GLU A 530 -26.01 10.74 -2.24
C GLU A 530 -24.84 10.42 -3.17
N ALA A 531 -24.14 9.32 -2.87
CA ALA A 531 -22.98 8.83 -3.62
C ALA A 531 -21.84 9.85 -3.82
N ARG A 532 -21.79 10.88 -2.97
CA ARG A 532 -20.66 11.81 -2.89
C ARG A 532 -19.77 11.47 -1.69
N PRO A 533 -18.47 11.78 -1.72
CA PRO A 533 -17.60 11.57 -0.56
C PRO A 533 -18.22 12.20 0.69
N SER A 534 -18.25 11.44 1.77
CA SER A 534 -18.73 11.95 3.06
C SER A 534 -17.84 13.09 3.55
N ALA A 535 -18.42 14.08 4.21
CA ALA A 535 -17.72 15.25 4.71
C ALA A 535 -16.52 14.92 5.61
N PHE A 536 -16.58 13.79 6.31
CA PHE A 536 -15.52 13.31 7.18
C PHE A 536 -14.51 12.38 6.49
N SER A 537 -14.81 11.85 5.29
CA SER A 537 -13.95 10.83 4.67
C SER A 537 -12.59 11.41 4.30
N ARG A 538 -11.53 10.88 4.91
CA ARG A 538 -10.17 11.20 4.48
C ARG A 538 -9.92 10.69 3.08
N SER A 539 -9.11 11.41 2.31
CA SER A 539 -8.94 11.20 0.87
C SER A 539 -7.59 11.70 0.37
N GLY A 540 -7.43 11.83 -0.93
CA GLY A 540 -6.24 12.39 -1.57
C GLY A 540 -5.33 11.36 -2.18
N TRP A 541 -4.21 11.85 -2.73
CA TRP A 541 -3.16 10.97 -3.22
C TRP A 541 -2.44 10.32 -2.03
N GLY A 542 -2.26 9.02 -2.09
CA GLY A 542 -1.36 8.30 -1.18
C GLY A 542 0.11 8.57 -1.50
N LEU A 543 1.00 7.73 -0.99
CA LEU A 543 2.42 7.79 -1.33
C LEU A 543 2.62 7.59 -2.84
N TRP A 544 3.58 8.33 -3.40
CA TRP A 544 3.99 8.20 -4.81
C TRP A 544 2.84 8.36 -5.80
N GLU A 545 1.90 9.25 -5.50
CA GLU A 545 0.72 9.54 -6.32
C GLU A 545 -0.22 8.33 -6.52
N THR A 546 -0.23 7.37 -5.58
CA THR A 546 -1.19 6.28 -5.58
C THR A 546 -2.60 6.76 -5.30
N PHE A 547 -3.61 6.07 -5.83
CA PHE A 547 -5.00 6.34 -5.47
C PHE A 547 -5.28 5.84 -4.06
N LYS A 548 -5.74 6.73 -3.19
CA LYS A 548 -6.22 6.42 -1.84
C LYS A 548 -7.31 7.42 -1.43
N PRO A 549 -8.51 6.90 -1.06
CA PRO A 549 -8.88 5.49 -0.94
C PRO A 549 -8.87 4.76 -2.29
N ASP A 550 -8.73 3.40 -2.28
CA ASP A 550 -8.86 2.58 -3.49
C ASP A 550 -10.32 2.55 -3.98
N VAL A 551 -11.26 2.41 -3.05
CA VAL A 551 -12.71 2.41 -3.28
C VAL A 551 -13.41 3.16 -2.17
N VAL A 552 -14.68 3.47 -2.40
CA VAL A 552 -15.57 4.04 -1.38
C VAL A 552 -16.80 3.16 -1.22
N GLU A 553 -17.41 3.19 -0.03
CA GLU A 553 -18.65 2.48 0.25
C GLU A 553 -19.52 3.37 1.17
N ILE A 554 -20.78 3.04 1.32
CA ILE A 554 -21.70 3.79 2.17
C ILE A 554 -21.24 3.73 3.62
N GLY A 555 -20.87 4.88 4.17
CA GLY A 555 -20.50 5.09 5.57
C GLY A 555 -21.29 6.23 6.22
N GLY A 556 -22.29 6.75 5.52
CA GLY A 556 -23.12 7.88 5.98
C GLY A 556 -22.48 9.24 5.81
N ASP A 557 -23.18 10.30 6.23
CA ASP A 557 -22.64 11.67 6.19
C ASP A 557 -23.23 12.52 7.33
N TYR A 558 -22.74 13.75 7.47
CA TYR A 558 -23.28 14.77 8.38
C TYR A 558 -24.30 15.68 7.71
N LEU A 559 -25.25 16.17 8.52
CA LEU A 559 -26.03 17.35 8.20
C LEU A 559 -25.37 18.57 8.83
N ILE A 560 -25.47 19.69 8.15
CA ILE A 560 -24.98 20.99 8.61
C ILE A 560 -26.13 22.01 8.66
N ASP A 561 -26.10 22.91 9.64
CA ASP A 561 -27.05 24.00 9.75
C ASP A 561 -26.79 25.10 8.68
N PRO A 562 -27.77 25.97 8.39
CA PRO A 562 -27.58 27.06 7.41
C PRO A 562 -26.46 28.04 7.78
N GLY A 563 -26.15 28.17 9.06
CA GLY A 563 -25.02 28.97 9.55
C GLY A 563 -23.65 28.29 9.38
N GLN A 564 -23.63 27.05 8.96
CA GLN A 564 -22.42 26.22 8.79
C GLN A 564 -21.58 26.17 10.08
N THR A 565 -22.21 26.17 11.22
CA THR A 565 -21.58 26.18 12.53
C THR A 565 -21.76 24.90 13.32
N ASN A 566 -22.80 24.11 13.01
CA ASN A 566 -23.11 22.90 13.77
C ASN A 566 -23.38 21.72 12.85
N LEU A 567 -22.75 20.60 13.21
CA LEU A 567 -23.02 19.29 12.58
C LEU A 567 -24.12 18.56 13.35
N SER A 568 -24.89 17.78 12.62
CA SER A 568 -25.98 17.00 13.15
C SER A 568 -25.91 15.57 12.63
N THR A 569 -26.20 14.60 13.52
CA THR A 569 -26.06 13.17 13.23
C THR A 569 -27.16 12.33 13.85
N THR A 570 -28.26 12.94 14.30
CA THR A 570 -29.36 12.18 14.92
C THR A 570 -30.19 11.47 13.86
N GLU A 571 -30.72 10.27 14.14
CA GLU A 571 -31.54 9.47 13.24
C GLU A 571 -32.76 10.25 12.71
N ALA A 572 -33.38 11.06 13.55
CA ALA A 572 -34.47 11.92 13.17
C ALA A 572 -34.08 13.06 12.22
N ALA A 573 -32.80 13.45 12.25
CA ALA A 573 -32.28 14.58 11.50
C ALA A 573 -31.37 14.16 10.33
N CYS A 574 -30.85 12.92 10.35
CA CYS A 574 -29.90 12.43 9.36
C CYS A 574 -30.22 10.99 8.98
N PRO A 575 -31.11 10.75 8.02
CA PRO A 575 -31.37 9.42 7.47
C PRO A 575 -30.17 8.80 6.75
N GLU A 576 -29.09 9.57 6.60
CA GLU A 576 -27.80 9.17 6.05
C GLU A 576 -27.01 8.17 6.90
N LEU A 577 -27.56 7.76 7.98
CA LEU A 577 -26.82 6.95 8.93
C LEU A 577 -26.82 5.47 8.50
N VAL A 578 -25.66 4.83 8.53
CA VAL A 578 -25.54 3.39 8.30
C VAL A 578 -26.15 2.64 9.45
N ARG A 579 -27.05 1.71 9.17
CA ARG A 579 -27.63 0.85 10.19
C ARG A 579 -26.61 -0.15 10.71
N CYS A 580 -26.43 -0.19 12.00
CA CYS A 580 -25.44 -1.02 12.66
C CYS A 580 -26.05 -1.80 13.83
N THR A 581 -25.37 -2.82 14.30
CA THR A 581 -25.61 -3.52 15.56
C THR A 581 -24.93 -2.78 16.70
N PHE A 582 -25.51 -2.80 17.91
CA PHE A 582 -24.95 -2.13 19.08
C PHE A 582 -24.39 -3.07 20.11
N SER A 583 -23.47 -2.58 20.93
CA SER A 583 -22.94 -3.34 22.06
C SER A 583 -23.93 -3.58 23.18
N THR A 584 -25.09 -2.89 23.20
CA THR A 584 -26.11 -3.04 24.25
C THR A 584 -26.75 -4.44 24.20
N PRO A 585 -26.67 -5.25 25.26
CA PRO A 585 -27.23 -6.58 25.29
C PRO A 585 -28.75 -6.60 25.05
N GLY A 586 -29.23 -7.53 24.23
CA GLY A 586 -30.63 -7.86 24.05
C GLY A 586 -31.44 -6.99 23.11
N ALA A 587 -30.90 -5.88 22.61
CA ALA A 587 -31.56 -5.06 21.62
C ALA A 587 -31.05 -5.37 20.23
N ALA A 588 -31.86 -5.94 19.37
CA ALA A 588 -31.63 -5.94 17.92
C ALA A 588 -31.92 -4.55 17.40
N THR A 589 -31.07 -3.59 17.73
CA THR A 589 -31.23 -2.22 17.28
C THR A 589 -30.48 -2.01 16.00
N THR A 590 -31.13 -1.40 15.06
CA THR A 590 -30.49 -0.80 13.91
C THR A 590 -30.35 0.66 14.20
N ARG A 591 -29.15 1.12 14.16
CA ARG A 591 -28.85 2.50 14.18
C ARG A 591 -27.74 2.87 13.27
N ALA A 592 -27.86 4.00 13.04
CA ALA A 592 -27.28 4.85 12.16
C ALA A 592 -26.02 5.50 12.77
N LEU A 593 -24.87 4.99 12.40
CA LEU A 593 -23.57 5.61 12.67
C LEU A 593 -22.98 6.16 11.38
N VAL A 594 -22.05 7.10 11.48
CA VAL A 594 -21.27 7.58 10.35
C VAL A 594 -19.80 7.23 10.56
N GLY A 595 -19.10 6.93 9.49
CA GLY A 595 -17.66 6.67 9.55
C GLY A 595 -17.17 5.72 8.46
N THR A 596 -15.91 5.87 8.08
CA THR A 596 -15.21 4.91 7.22
C THR A 596 -15.14 3.53 7.89
N SER A 597 -15.23 3.47 9.25
CA SER A 597 -15.34 2.24 10.03
C SER A 597 -16.55 1.38 9.69
N PHE A 598 -17.59 1.95 9.07
CA PHE A 598 -18.80 1.24 8.63
C PHE A 598 -18.85 1.01 7.12
N ALA A 599 -18.05 1.75 6.36
CA ALA A 599 -17.84 1.54 4.93
C ALA A 599 -16.93 0.32 4.66
N ALA A 600 -15.79 0.24 5.34
CA ALA A 600 -14.80 -0.83 5.13
C ALA A 600 -15.36 -2.25 5.37
N PRO A 601 -16.11 -2.56 6.44
CA PRO A 601 -16.64 -3.90 6.68
C PRO A 601 -17.64 -4.35 5.61
N ARG A 602 -18.34 -3.44 4.94
CA ARG A 602 -19.22 -3.76 3.80
C ARG A 602 -18.40 -4.31 2.62
N VAL A 603 -17.19 -3.77 2.39
CA VAL A 603 -16.25 -4.30 1.40
C VAL A 603 -15.68 -5.66 1.85
N ALA A 604 -15.42 -5.85 3.15
CA ALA A 604 -15.03 -7.15 3.68
C ALA A 604 -16.09 -8.23 3.45
N GLY A 605 -17.37 -7.88 3.53
CA GLY A 605 -18.48 -8.76 3.16
C GLY A 605 -18.46 -9.17 1.68
N ILE A 606 -18.07 -8.26 0.77
CA ILE A 606 -17.87 -8.60 -0.67
C ILE A 606 -16.70 -9.58 -0.82
N ALA A 607 -15.59 -9.35 -0.11
CA ALA A 607 -14.43 -10.24 -0.14
C ALA A 607 -14.81 -11.65 0.34
N ALA A 608 -15.61 -11.75 1.40
CA ALA A 608 -16.14 -13.03 1.90
C ALA A 608 -17.03 -13.74 0.87
N ALA A 609 -17.92 -13.01 0.20
CA ALA A 609 -18.74 -13.57 -0.87
C ALA A 609 -17.89 -14.11 -2.03
N LEU A 610 -16.82 -13.43 -2.39
CA LEU A 610 -15.84 -13.88 -3.39
C LEU A 610 -15.10 -15.13 -2.93
N GLN A 611 -14.60 -15.18 -1.71
CA GLN A 611 -13.93 -16.37 -1.18
C GLN A 611 -14.89 -17.57 -1.09
N ARG A 612 -16.17 -17.37 -0.82
CA ARG A 612 -17.19 -18.45 -0.81
C ARG A 612 -17.36 -19.09 -2.18
N ILE A 613 -17.33 -18.31 -3.26
CA ILE A 613 -17.53 -18.83 -4.63
C ILE A 613 -16.24 -19.24 -5.33
N LEU A 614 -15.10 -18.73 -4.87
CA LEU A 614 -13.76 -18.94 -5.43
C LEU A 614 -12.76 -19.32 -4.32
N PRO A 615 -13.00 -20.39 -3.53
CA PRO A 615 -12.26 -20.67 -2.29
C PRO A 615 -10.75 -20.91 -2.50
N ASP A 616 -10.38 -21.48 -3.64
CA ASP A 616 -9.01 -21.89 -3.96
C ASP A 616 -8.19 -20.79 -4.67
N GLN A 617 -8.81 -19.63 -4.93
CA GLN A 617 -8.14 -18.53 -5.62
C GLN A 617 -7.35 -17.64 -4.64
N PRO A 618 -6.25 -16.99 -5.08
CA PRO A 618 -5.47 -16.09 -4.24
C PRO A 618 -6.27 -14.84 -3.86
N THR A 619 -5.95 -14.24 -2.72
CA THR A 619 -6.60 -12.99 -2.27
C THR A 619 -6.35 -11.82 -3.22
N LEU A 620 -5.27 -11.86 -4.00
CA LEU A 620 -5.02 -10.91 -5.09
C LEU A 620 -6.14 -10.91 -6.13
N LEU A 621 -6.78 -12.06 -6.40
CA LEU A 621 -7.93 -12.12 -7.29
C LEU A 621 -9.18 -11.49 -6.65
N TYR A 622 -9.42 -11.71 -5.36
CA TYR A 622 -10.54 -11.05 -4.67
C TYR A 622 -10.35 -9.52 -4.68
N ARG A 623 -9.13 -9.06 -4.42
CA ARG A 623 -8.77 -7.65 -4.51
C ARG A 623 -9.02 -7.10 -5.92
N ALA A 624 -8.57 -7.82 -6.95
CA ALA A 624 -8.79 -7.42 -8.35
C ALA A 624 -10.28 -7.34 -8.70
N LEU A 625 -11.09 -8.33 -8.29
CA LEU A 625 -12.54 -8.38 -8.58
C LEU A 625 -13.33 -7.29 -7.86
N ILE A 626 -12.98 -6.99 -6.60
CA ILE A 626 -13.60 -5.87 -5.86
C ILE A 626 -13.35 -4.56 -6.60
N ILE A 627 -12.09 -4.28 -6.96
CA ILE A 627 -11.71 -3.07 -7.70
C ILE A 627 -12.33 -3.05 -9.10
N GLN A 628 -12.35 -4.19 -9.80
CA GLN A 628 -12.97 -4.32 -11.12
C GLN A 628 -14.46 -4.00 -11.09
N SER A 629 -15.16 -4.43 -10.03
CA SER A 629 -16.60 -4.20 -9.88
C SER A 629 -16.96 -2.74 -9.60
N ALA A 630 -16.01 -1.97 -9.05
CA ALA A 630 -16.24 -0.60 -8.62
C ALA A 630 -16.52 0.34 -9.81
N ARG A 631 -17.47 1.23 -9.66
CA ARG A 631 -17.87 2.22 -10.67
C ARG A 631 -17.99 3.61 -10.04
N TRP A 632 -17.65 4.59 -10.83
CA TRP A 632 -17.93 5.97 -10.46
C TRP A 632 -19.44 6.23 -10.49
N PRO A 633 -19.96 7.05 -9.57
CA PRO A 633 -21.36 7.46 -9.60
C PRO A 633 -21.70 8.20 -10.90
N GLY A 634 -22.92 8.03 -11.40
CA GLY A 634 -23.34 8.60 -12.70
C GLY A 634 -23.24 10.13 -12.79
N TRP A 635 -23.23 10.85 -11.66
CA TRP A 635 -23.00 12.29 -11.65
C TRP A 635 -21.55 12.65 -12.04
N MET A 636 -20.57 11.79 -11.69
CA MET A 636 -19.16 12.03 -11.99
C MET A 636 -18.87 11.88 -13.49
N GLU A 637 -19.54 10.99 -14.19
CA GLU A 637 -19.36 10.77 -15.65
C GLU A 637 -19.76 12.00 -16.49
N ARG A 638 -20.55 12.92 -15.92
CA ARG A 638 -21.00 14.16 -16.57
C ARG A 638 -20.08 15.36 -16.36
N LEU A 639 -19.03 15.19 -15.55
CA LEU A 639 -18.07 16.25 -15.24
C LEU A 639 -16.98 16.36 -16.34
N SER A 640 -16.34 17.54 -16.35
CA SER A 640 -15.13 17.72 -17.16
C SER A 640 -13.98 16.80 -16.66
N PRO A 641 -13.01 16.45 -17.52
CA PRO A 641 -11.85 15.63 -17.13
C PRO A 641 -11.10 16.21 -15.91
N ASP A 642 -10.90 17.50 -15.85
CA ASP A 642 -10.21 18.16 -14.72
C ASP A 642 -10.98 18.03 -13.40
N GLU A 643 -12.31 18.07 -13.45
CA GLU A 643 -13.16 17.85 -12.28
C GLU A 643 -13.17 16.36 -11.89
N GLN A 644 -13.22 15.45 -12.87
CA GLN A 644 -13.12 14.00 -12.61
C GLN A 644 -11.81 13.65 -11.88
N ILE A 645 -10.68 14.21 -12.29
CA ILE A 645 -9.39 14.03 -11.60
C ILE A 645 -9.46 14.49 -10.14
N LYS A 646 -10.09 15.64 -9.89
CA LYS A 646 -10.25 16.15 -8.53
C LYS A 646 -11.11 15.24 -7.65
N TRP A 647 -12.21 14.72 -8.17
CA TRP A 647 -13.07 13.82 -7.42
C TRP A 647 -12.49 12.42 -7.26
N MET A 648 -11.67 11.99 -8.21
CA MET A 648 -10.97 10.71 -8.14
C MET A 648 -10.08 10.60 -6.89
N GLN A 649 -9.51 11.69 -6.39
CA GLN A 649 -8.76 11.74 -5.13
C GLN A 649 -9.58 11.29 -3.92
N SER A 650 -10.90 11.46 -3.96
CA SER A 650 -11.80 11.11 -2.86
C SER A 650 -12.61 9.84 -3.11
N LEU A 651 -12.79 9.45 -4.36
CA LEU A 651 -13.60 8.30 -4.76
C LEU A 651 -12.78 7.07 -5.17
N GLY A 652 -11.49 7.24 -5.46
CA GLY A 652 -10.68 6.17 -6.03
C GLY A 652 -11.32 5.60 -7.31
N PHE A 653 -11.46 4.28 -7.36
CA PHE A 653 -12.15 3.59 -8.46
C PHE A 653 -13.69 3.58 -8.34
N GLY A 654 -14.24 4.19 -7.29
CA GLY A 654 -15.68 4.30 -7.06
C GLY A 654 -16.25 3.29 -6.09
N ILE A 655 -17.54 2.98 -6.24
CA ILE A 655 -18.32 2.11 -5.33
C ILE A 655 -18.30 0.68 -5.89
N PRO A 656 -17.81 -0.33 -5.13
CA PRO A 656 -17.82 -1.72 -5.55
C PRO A 656 -19.23 -2.31 -5.52
N ASP A 657 -19.56 -3.11 -6.54
CA ASP A 657 -20.85 -3.79 -6.67
C ASP A 657 -20.67 -5.30 -6.44
N PRO A 658 -21.31 -5.90 -5.41
CA PRO A 658 -21.19 -7.32 -5.12
C PRO A 658 -21.64 -8.22 -6.26
N ALA A 659 -22.70 -7.85 -6.97
CA ALA A 659 -23.21 -8.64 -8.08
C ALA A 659 -22.24 -8.62 -9.26
N ARG A 660 -21.64 -7.46 -9.53
CA ARG A 660 -20.57 -7.34 -10.56
C ARG A 660 -19.31 -8.11 -10.15
N ALA A 661 -18.97 -8.12 -8.87
CA ALA A 661 -17.80 -8.82 -8.36
C ALA A 661 -17.95 -10.34 -8.44
N THR A 662 -19.15 -10.88 -8.25
CA THR A 662 -19.35 -12.32 -8.03
C THR A 662 -19.90 -13.08 -9.22
N VAL A 663 -20.67 -12.44 -10.10
CA VAL A 663 -21.34 -13.12 -11.23
C VAL A 663 -21.27 -12.28 -12.49
N ASN A 664 -21.31 -12.97 -13.63
CA ASN A 664 -21.49 -12.36 -14.95
C ASN A 664 -22.97 -12.22 -15.31
N THR A 665 -23.26 -11.59 -16.44
CA THR A 665 -24.56 -11.53 -17.08
C THR A 665 -24.44 -12.02 -18.53
N GLU A 666 -25.57 -12.16 -19.22
CA GLU A 666 -25.52 -12.48 -20.66
C GLU A 666 -24.73 -11.45 -21.49
N ARG A 667 -24.65 -10.20 -21.00
CA ARG A 667 -24.04 -9.05 -21.68
C ARG A 667 -22.82 -8.45 -21.02
N ARG A 668 -22.37 -9.07 -19.93
CA ARG A 668 -21.13 -8.72 -19.23
C ARG A 668 -20.36 -10.00 -18.91
N VAL A 669 -19.13 -10.07 -19.38
CA VAL A 669 -18.23 -11.20 -19.22
C VAL A 669 -16.97 -10.75 -18.54
N THR A 670 -16.70 -11.32 -17.37
CA THR A 670 -15.45 -11.13 -16.65
C THR A 670 -14.62 -12.40 -16.76
N LEU A 671 -13.39 -12.23 -17.26
CA LEU A 671 -12.39 -13.28 -17.39
C LEU A 671 -11.29 -13.03 -16.35
N VAL A 672 -10.84 -14.10 -15.70
CA VAL A 672 -9.90 -14.03 -14.58
C VAL A 672 -8.73 -14.99 -14.80
N THR A 673 -7.55 -14.63 -14.34
CA THR A 673 -6.43 -15.57 -14.21
C THR A 673 -6.76 -16.61 -13.14
N GLU A 674 -6.37 -17.86 -13.37
CA GLU A 674 -6.60 -18.97 -12.45
C GLU A 674 -5.37 -19.21 -11.59
N GLY A 675 -5.56 -19.35 -10.28
CA GLY A 675 -4.48 -19.56 -9.32
C GLY A 675 -3.55 -18.34 -9.17
N CYS A 676 -2.51 -18.51 -8.38
CA CYS A 676 -1.49 -17.49 -8.21
C CYS A 676 -0.59 -17.44 -9.45
N GLN A 677 -0.65 -16.32 -10.18
CA GLN A 677 0.26 -16.08 -11.29
C GLN A 677 1.52 -15.37 -10.81
N THR A 678 2.64 -15.67 -11.45
CA THR A 678 3.92 -15.03 -11.14
C THR A 678 4.57 -14.49 -12.40
N VAL A 679 5.36 -13.44 -12.27
CA VAL A 679 6.19 -12.90 -13.35
C VAL A 679 7.52 -12.44 -12.79
N HIS A 680 8.62 -12.73 -13.51
CA HIS A 680 9.96 -12.24 -13.15
C HIS A 680 10.19 -10.80 -13.60
N ALA A 681 11.19 -10.17 -13.04
CA ALA A 681 11.68 -8.92 -13.59
C ALA A 681 12.10 -9.12 -15.06
N LEU A 682 11.76 -8.14 -15.91
CA LEU A 682 12.01 -8.17 -17.37
C LEU A 682 11.30 -9.33 -18.11
N GLU A 683 10.26 -9.89 -17.54
CA GLU A 683 9.39 -10.85 -18.20
C GLU A 683 8.03 -10.21 -18.50
N ALA A 684 7.44 -10.60 -19.62
CA ALA A 684 6.05 -10.30 -19.98
C ALA A 684 5.23 -11.59 -20.06
N ALA A 685 4.07 -11.60 -19.40
CA ALA A 685 3.05 -12.65 -19.52
C ALA A 685 1.89 -12.13 -20.37
N ILE A 686 1.59 -12.78 -21.48
CA ILE A 686 0.62 -12.33 -22.49
C ILE A 686 -0.65 -13.16 -22.41
N TYR A 687 -1.78 -12.48 -22.34
CA TYR A 687 -3.13 -13.03 -22.25
C TYR A 687 -3.97 -12.52 -23.42
N THR A 688 -4.94 -13.33 -23.86
CA THR A 688 -5.84 -12.95 -24.97
C THR A 688 -7.28 -13.28 -24.67
N VAL A 689 -8.16 -12.47 -25.26
CA VAL A 689 -9.61 -12.69 -25.34
C VAL A 689 -10.02 -12.56 -26.79
N ASP A 690 -10.54 -13.63 -27.37
CA ASP A 690 -11.09 -13.60 -28.73
C ASP A 690 -12.48 -12.98 -28.71
N ILE A 691 -12.69 -11.96 -29.53
CA ILE A 691 -13.95 -11.20 -29.60
C ILE A 691 -14.82 -11.79 -30.71
N PRO A 692 -16.04 -12.28 -30.38
CA PRO A 692 -16.94 -12.88 -31.35
C PRO A 692 -17.23 -11.98 -32.54
N ALA A 693 -17.32 -12.56 -33.74
CA ALA A 693 -17.56 -11.82 -34.99
C ALA A 693 -18.88 -11.04 -34.95
N GLU A 694 -19.89 -11.57 -34.26
CA GLU A 694 -21.20 -10.93 -34.10
C GLU A 694 -21.13 -9.62 -33.31
N MET A 695 -20.14 -9.49 -32.42
CA MET A 695 -19.90 -8.23 -31.67
C MET A 695 -19.20 -7.19 -32.54
N ARG A 696 -18.51 -7.59 -33.62
CA ARG A 696 -17.64 -6.74 -34.44
C ARG A 696 -18.25 -6.47 -35.83
N SER A 697 -19.50 -6.85 -36.08
CA SER A 697 -20.12 -6.74 -37.40
C SER A 697 -20.10 -5.30 -37.92
N PRO A 698 -19.76 -5.07 -39.19
CA PRO A 698 -19.85 -3.74 -39.80
C PRO A 698 -21.24 -3.12 -39.63
N GLY A 699 -21.28 -1.85 -39.24
CA GLY A 699 -22.53 -1.13 -38.96
C GLY A 699 -23.09 -1.31 -37.55
N SER A 700 -22.43 -2.05 -36.66
CA SER A 700 -22.80 -2.12 -35.27
C SER A 700 -22.34 -0.86 -34.50
N GLU A 701 -23.30 -0.07 -34.01
CA GLU A 701 -23.06 1.25 -33.39
C GLU A 701 -23.14 1.23 -31.84
N PHE A 702 -23.39 0.07 -31.23
CA PHE A 702 -23.46 -0.02 -29.78
C PHE A 702 -22.07 0.12 -29.13
N ASP A 703 -22.10 0.62 -27.90
CA ASP A 703 -20.89 0.79 -27.09
C ASP A 703 -20.50 -0.52 -26.41
N VAL A 704 -19.20 -0.79 -26.40
CA VAL A 704 -18.58 -1.89 -25.67
C VAL A 704 -17.56 -1.33 -24.71
N ARG A 705 -17.76 -1.62 -23.43
CA ARG A 705 -16.80 -1.24 -22.40
C ARG A 705 -15.86 -2.40 -22.12
N ILE A 706 -14.56 -2.12 -22.19
CA ILE A 706 -13.49 -3.05 -21.81
C ILE A 706 -12.82 -2.49 -20.57
N GLU A 707 -12.69 -3.31 -19.54
CA GLU A 707 -12.01 -2.96 -18.30
C GLU A 707 -10.91 -3.96 -18.02
N VAL A 708 -9.76 -3.47 -17.57
CA VAL A 708 -8.61 -4.30 -17.17
C VAL A 708 -8.19 -3.91 -15.76
N THR A 709 -8.07 -4.90 -14.89
CA THR A 709 -7.56 -4.71 -13.53
C THR A 709 -6.43 -5.70 -13.25
N LEU A 710 -5.25 -5.18 -12.96
CA LEU A 710 -4.10 -5.92 -12.43
C LEU A 710 -4.02 -5.69 -10.93
N SER A 711 -3.94 -6.75 -10.14
CA SER A 711 -3.58 -6.72 -8.72
C SER A 711 -2.34 -7.56 -8.50
N TYR A 712 -1.32 -7.04 -7.84
CA TYR A 712 -0.08 -7.77 -7.58
C TYR A 712 0.48 -7.50 -6.20
N SER A 713 1.32 -8.39 -5.73
CA SER A 713 2.07 -8.23 -4.49
C SER A 713 3.56 -8.40 -4.72
N SER A 714 4.35 -7.65 -3.97
CA SER A 714 5.80 -7.66 -4.00
C SER A 714 6.35 -7.35 -2.62
N LYS A 715 7.49 -7.94 -2.28
CA LYS A 715 8.12 -7.78 -0.97
C LYS A 715 8.55 -6.32 -0.74
N PRO A 716 8.13 -5.67 0.36
CA PRO A 716 8.42 -4.28 0.62
C PRO A 716 9.75 -4.07 1.35
N ARG A 717 10.32 -2.85 1.27
CA ARG A 717 11.38 -2.34 2.14
C ARG A 717 11.18 -0.85 2.42
N ARG A 718 11.79 -0.30 3.50
CA ARG A 718 11.46 1.06 3.96
C ARG A 718 12.57 2.10 3.85
N THR A 719 13.82 1.73 3.64
CA THR A 719 14.93 2.70 3.61
C THR A 719 14.98 3.57 2.36
N ARG A 720 14.09 3.35 1.39
CA ARG A 720 13.99 4.13 0.15
C ARG A 720 12.68 4.90 0.07
N SER A 721 12.76 6.16 -0.38
CA SER A 721 11.62 7.06 -0.53
C SER A 721 10.89 6.95 -1.88
N SER A 722 11.32 6.08 -2.78
CA SER A 722 10.69 5.90 -4.09
C SER A 722 9.91 4.59 -4.17
N ARG A 723 8.85 4.57 -4.97
CA ARG A 723 8.05 3.36 -5.25
C ARG A 723 8.92 2.19 -5.75
N LYS A 724 9.78 2.44 -6.74
CA LYS A 724 10.71 1.44 -7.30
C LYS A 724 11.69 0.92 -6.24
N GLY A 725 12.10 1.78 -5.32
CA GLY A 725 12.94 1.41 -4.20
C GLY A 725 12.20 0.68 -3.09
N TYR A 726 10.88 0.83 -2.97
CA TYR A 726 10.06 0.17 -1.96
C TYR A 726 9.72 -1.28 -2.32
N GLN A 727 9.46 -1.57 -3.60
CA GLN A 727 9.02 -2.88 -4.07
C GLN A 727 10.19 -3.71 -4.60
N GLU A 728 10.20 -5.02 -4.31
CA GLU A 728 11.18 -5.96 -4.84
C GLU A 728 11.13 -6.04 -6.36
N ILE A 729 9.93 -6.18 -6.92
CA ILE A 729 9.57 -6.12 -8.33
C ILE A 729 8.29 -5.31 -8.44
N TRP A 730 8.18 -4.44 -9.42
CA TRP A 730 6.92 -3.77 -9.71
C TRP A 730 6.38 -4.17 -11.07
N LEU A 731 5.05 -4.20 -11.18
CA LEU A 731 4.37 -4.61 -12.41
C LEU A 731 3.61 -3.46 -13.05
N ASP A 732 3.48 -3.55 -14.37
CA ASP A 732 2.49 -2.80 -15.15
C ASP A 732 1.80 -3.73 -16.16
N TRP A 733 0.80 -3.19 -16.84
CA TRP A 733 0.17 -3.88 -17.95
C TRP A 733 0.00 -2.95 -19.15
N ILE A 734 0.05 -3.56 -20.34
CA ILE A 734 -0.25 -2.91 -21.61
C ILE A 734 -1.27 -3.74 -22.40
N ALA A 735 -2.06 -3.09 -23.25
CA ALA A 735 -3.01 -3.77 -24.12
C ALA A 735 -2.63 -3.60 -25.61
N SER A 736 -3.25 -4.44 -26.46
CA SER A 736 -3.12 -4.33 -27.91
C SER A 736 -3.72 -3.03 -28.41
N LYS A 737 -3.06 -2.44 -29.43
CA LYS A 737 -3.54 -1.23 -30.11
C LYS A 737 -4.63 -1.57 -31.14
N LYS A 738 -5.40 -0.56 -31.51
CA LYS A 738 -6.38 -0.70 -32.59
C LYS A 738 -5.69 -1.16 -33.88
N GLY A 739 -6.14 -2.27 -34.48
CA GLY A 739 -5.57 -2.83 -35.69
C GLY A 739 -4.19 -3.49 -35.57
N GLU A 740 -3.65 -3.60 -34.32
CA GLU A 740 -2.37 -4.29 -34.07
C GLU A 740 -2.55 -5.81 -34.18
N SER A 741 -1.71 -6.46 -34.96
CA SER A 741 -1.71 -7.93 -35.02
C SER A 741 -1.13 -8.52 -33.71
N LEU A 742 -1.54 -9.74 -33.38
CA LEU A 742 -1.06 -10.42 -32.17
C LEU A 742 0.48 -10.55 -32.17
N ASP A 743 1.10 -10.82 -33.31
CA ASP A 743 2.56 -10.94 -33.42
C ASP A 743 3.26 -9.57 -33.22
N ALA A 744 2.69 -8.49 -33.71
CA ALA A 744 3.20 -7.14 -33.48
C ALA A 744 3.07 -6.76 -31.99
N PHE A 745 1.93 -7.08 -31.37
CA PHE A 745 1.74 -6.87 -29.93
C PHE A 745 2.75 -7.67 -29.11
N ARG A 746 2.96 -8.95 -29.43
CA ARG A 746 3.97 -9.79 -28.75
C ARG A 746 5.36 -9.18 -28.83
N ALA A 747 5.77 -8.78 -30.05
CA ALA A 747 7.06 -8.14 -30.27
C ALA A 747 7.20 -6.84 -29.43
N ARG A 748 6.15 -6.03 -29.36
CA ARG A 748 6.11 -4.79 -28.56
C ARG A 748 6.16 -5.09 -27.05
N ALA A 749 5.38 -6.03 -26.57
CA ALA A 749 5.33 -6.40 -25.15
C ALA A 749 6.68 -6.89 -24.62
N ILE A 750 7.50 -7.54 -25.48
CA ILE A 750 8.78 -8.15 -25.12
C ILE A 750 9.97 -7.22 -25.45
N LYS A 751 9.84 -6.26 -26.38
CA LYS A 751 10.96 -5.51 -26.98
C LYS A 751 11.68 -4.55 -26.05
N GLY A 752 11.15 -4.23 -24.91
CA GLY A 752 11.82 -3.34 -23.98
C GLY A 752 10.86 -2.53 -23.15
N PHE A 753 11.13 -2.49 -21.87
CA PHE A 753 10.37 -1.75 -20.89
C PHE A 753 10.98 -0.34 -20.73
N GLY A 754 10.96 0.44 -21.83
CA GLY A 754 11.41 1.84 -21.82
C GLY A 754 10.28 2.76 -21.35
N GLU A 755 10.62 3.77 -20.58
CA GLU A 755 9.67 4.74 -19.99
C GLU A 755 8.95 5.64 -21.03
N THR A 756 9.17 5.49 -22.34
CA THR A 756 8.89 6.61 -23.26
C THR A 756 8.06 6.32 -24.50
N GLU A 757 7.62 5.09 -24.79
CA GLU A 757 7.05 4.82 -26.12
C GLU A 757 5.84 3.91 -26.17
N ASP A 758 4.82 4.10 -25.36
CA ASP A 758 3.52 3.52 -25.68
C ASP A 758 2.50 4.62 -25.94
N SER A 759 2.51 5.12 -27.18
CA SER A 759 1.32 5.72 -27.74
C SER A 759 0.30 4.60 -27.99
N ASP A 760 -0.48 4.26 -26.97
CA ASP A 760 -1.64 3.40 -27.16
C ASP A 760 -2.60 4.13 -28.12
N SER A 761 -3.03 3.46 -29.17
CA SER A 761 -4.05 3.98 -30.07
C SER A 761 -5.47 3.80 -29.51
N VAL A 762 -5.58 3.33 -28.26
CA VAL A 762 -6.82 3.17 -27.51
C VAL A 762 -6.84 4.25 -26.43
N ASP A 763 -7.88 5.06 -26.43
CA ASP A 763 -8.05 6.14 -25.44
C ASP A 763 -8.54 5.57 -24.10
N TRP A 764 -7.60 4.97 -23.36
CA TRP A 764 -7.84 4.55 -21.98
C TRP A 764 -8.20 5.75 -21.10
N MET A 765 -9.04 5.54 -20.08
CA MET A 765 -9.51 6.63 -19.23
C MET A 765 -8.35 7.31 -18.49
N LEU A 766 -7.40 6.54 -17.96
CA LEU A 766 -6.28 7.06 -17.21
C LEU A 766 -5.01 7.08 -18.06
N HIS A 767 -4.34 8.23 -18.15
CA HIS A 767 -3.12 8.34 -18.92
C HIS A 767 -2.02 9.15 -18.22
N GLU A 768 -0.79 8.64 -18.27
CA GLU A 768 0.36 9.23 -17.59
C GLU A 768 0.83 10.55 -18.20
N ARG A 769 0.68 10.71 -19.50
CA ARG A 769 1.15 11.91 -20.20
C ARG A 769 0.17 13.06 -20.01
N LYS A 770 0.70 14.25 -19.70
CA LYS A 770 -0.11 15.46 -19.51
C LYS A 770 -0.81 15.98 -20.77
N ASP A 771 -0.40 15.48 -21.94
CA ASP A 771 -0.87 15.91 -23.26
C ASP A 771 -1.70 14.85 -23.99
N TRP A 772 -1.95 13.69 -23.40
CA TRP A 772 -2.63 12.56 -24.03
C TRP A 772 -3.64 11.86 -23.11
N GLY A 773 -4.66 11.22 -23.72
CA GLY A 773 -5.69 10.49 -22.99
C GLY A 773 -6.83 11.36 -22.45
N ILE A 774 -7.81 10.75 -21.80
CA ILE A 774 -9.00 11.42 -21.24
C ILE A 774 -8.66 12.10 -19.91
N LEU A 775 -8.14 11.36 -18.93
CA LEU A 775 -7.64 11.89 -17.66
C LEU A 775 -6.12 11.91 -17.67
N ARG A 776 -5.57 13.10 -17.86
CA ARG A 776 -4.14 13.31 -18.13
C ARG A 776 -3.31 13.44 -16.88
N GLY A 777 -2.09 12.89 -16.89
CA GLY A 777 -1.13 12.98 -15.79
C GLY A 777 -1.44 12.04 -14.62
N ILE A 778 -2.24 11.00 -14.87
CA ILE A 778 -2.61 10.00 -13.87
C ILE A 778 -1.75 8.74 -14.05
N HIS A 779 -0.93 8.45 -13.07
CA HIS A 779 -0.04 7.28 -13.08
C HIS A 779 -0.75 6.04 -12.54
N ARG A 780 -1.58 5.35 -13.39
CA ARG A 780 -2.27 4.11 -12.96
C ARG A 780 -1.33 3.06 -12.40
N GLN A 781 -0.11 3.01 -12.90
CA GLN A 781 0.95 2.08 -12.46
C GLN A 781 1.59 2.47 -11.11
N ALA A 782 1.20 3.57 -10.49
CA ALA A 782 1.73 3.98 -9.19
C ALA A 782 1.36 3.00 -8.06
N SER A 783 0.19 2.35 -8.16
CA SER A 783 -0.31 1.39 -7.17
C SER A 783 -0.01 -0.07 -7.57
N THR A 784 -0.12 -0.97 -6.58
CA THR A 784 -0.13 -2.43 -6.78
C THR A 784 -1.49 -2.96 -7.24
N VAL A 785 -2.50 -2.10 -7.31
CA VAL A 785 -3.76 -2.36 -8.01
C VAL A 785 -3.94 -1.31 -9.10
N GLN A 786 -4.12 -1.77 -10.34
CA GLN A 786 -4.11 -0.93 -11.54
C GLN A 786 -5.33 -1.25 -12.38
N LYS A 787 -6.34 -0.40 -12.29
CA LYS A 787 -7.56 -0.51 -13.10
C LYS A 787 -7.60 0.59 -14.15
N ASP A 788 -8.05 0.24 -15.33
CA ASP A 788 -8.40 1.20 -16.39
C ASP A 788 -9.52 0.65 -17.27
N TRP A 789 -10.18 1.52 -18.00
CA TRP A 789 -11.27 1.16 -18.90
C TRP A 789 -11.33 2.06 -20.12
N VAL A 790 -11.96 1.51 -21.15
CA VAL A 790 -12.22 2.21 -22.40
C VAL A 790 -13.60 1.84 -22.90
N VAL A 791 -14.27 2.77 -23.57
CA VAL A 791 -15.52 2.53 -24.28
C VAL A 791 -15.24 2.68 -25.79
N LEU A 792 -15.48 1.62 -26.54
CA LEU A 792 -15.27 1.54 -27.98
C LEU A 792 -16.61 1.27 -28.68
N LYS A 793 -16.75 1.73 -29.93
CA LYS A 793 -17.83 1.26 -30.78
C LYS A 793 -17.57 -0.19 -31.17
N ALA A 794 -18.65 -0.99 -31.30
CA ALA A 794 -18.55 -2.41 -31.61
C ALA A 794 -17.71 -2.69 -32.88
N HIS A 795 -17.84 -1.89 -33.95
CA HIS A 795 -17.06 -2.02 -35.18
C HIS A 795 -15.57 -1.67 -35.04
N GLU A 796 -15.17 -1.08 -33.93
CA GLU A 796 -13.75 -0.76 -33.60
C GLU A 796 -13.03 -1.87 -32.84
N LEU A 797 -13.76 -2.87 -32.38
CA LEU A 797 -13.18 -3.97 -31.60
C LEU A 797 -12.20 -4.80 -32.43
N PRO A 798 -11.06 -5.20 -31.87
CA PRO A 798 -10.14 -6.14 -32.52
C PRO A 798 -10.74 -7.55 -32.56
N GLU A 799 -10.22 -8.40 -33.44
CA GLU A 799 -10.55 -9.83 -33.43
C GLU A 799 -10.08 -10.52 -32.16
N THR A 800 -8.90 -10.21 -31.74
CA THR A 800 -8.31 -10.68 -30.47
C THR A 800 -7.85 -9.47 -29.68
N PHE A 801 -8.41 -9.30 -28.48
CA PHE A 801 -7.93 -8.33 -27.52
C PHE A 801 -6.82 -8.97 -26.68
N ALA A 802 -5.65 -8.36 -26.65
CA ALA A 802 -4.51 -8.89 -25.93
C ALA A 802 -4.05 -7.94 -24.80
N VAL A 803 -3.64 -8.52 -23.67
CA VAL A 803 -3.06 -7.81 -22.51
C VAL A 803 -1.76 -8.49 -22.12
N ALA A 804 -0.73 -7.72 -21.86
CA ALA A 804 0.54 -8.21 -21.31
C ALA A 804 0.79 -7.61 -19.94
N VAL A 805 1.05 -8.46 -18.95
CA VAL A 805 1.58 -8.07 -17.63
C VAL A 805 3.09 -8.12 -17.71
N ARG A 806 3.75 -7.01 -17.37
CA ARG A 806 5.21 -6.87 -17.46
C ARG A 806 5.82 -6.67 -16.08
N GLY A 807 6.89 -7.43 -15.79
CA GLY A 807 7.69 -7.31 -14.57
C GLY A 807 8.87 -6.37 -14.77
N HIS A 808 9.06 -5.43 -13.85
CA HIS A 808 10.15 -4.46 -13.86
C HIS A 808 11.05 -4.63 -12.65
N ASN A 809 12.33 -4.28 -12.78
CA ASN A 809 13.25 -4.26 -11.66
C ASN A 809 12.78 -3.27 -10.60
N GLY A 810 12.67 -3.74 -9.38
CA GLY A 810 12.57 -2.95 -8.18
C GLY A 810 13.92 -2.88 -7.48
N TRP A 811 13.95 -3.18 -6.17
CA TRP A 811 15.21 -3.18 -5.41
C TRP A 811 15.98 -4.51 -5.52
N SER A 812 15.30 -5.62 -5.79
CA SER A 812 15.99 -6.90 -5.97
C SER A 812 16.76 -6.94 -7.28
N LYS A 813 17.93 -7.53 -7.24
CA LYS A 813 18.76 -7.85 -8.39
C LYS A 813 18.74 -9.34 -8.71
N ASP A 814 18.09 -10.16 -7.87
CA ASP A 814 17.95 -11.60 -8.12
C ASP A 814 17.08 -11.82 -9.37
N PRO A 815 17.64 -12.47 -10.43
CA PRO A 815 16.90 -12.79 -11.63
C PRO A 815 15.77 -13.80 -11.41
N ASN A 816 15.73 -14.46 -10.25
CA ASN A 816 14.72 -15.44 -9.87
C ASN A 816 13.59 -14.80 -9.03
N SER A 817 13.76 -13.58 -8.55
CA SER A 817 12.69 -12.86 -7.86
C SER A 817 11.45 -12.75 -8.73
N THR A 818 10.29 -12.96 -8.11
CA THR A 818 8.98 -12.92 -8.78
C THR A 818 8.02 -12.01 -8.02
N ALA A 819 7.08 -11.41 -8.75
CA ALA A 819 5.89 -10.81 -8.16
C ALA A 819 4.67 -11.71 -8.43
N ASN A 820 3.83 -11.87 -7.42
CA ASN A 820 2.55 -12.56 -7.54
C ASN A 820 1.50 -11.62 -8.09
N PHE A 821 0.63 -12.08 -9.00
CA PHE A 821 -0.42 -11.24 -9.55
C PHE A 821 -1.70 -12.00 -9.91
N ALA A 822 -2.78 -11.24 -10.02
CA ALA A 822 -4.05 -11.62 -10.65
C ALA A 822 -4.44 -10.56 -11.68
N LEU A 823 -4.92 -10.99 -12.84
CA LEU A 823 -5.40 -10.13 -13.92
C LEU A 823 -6.88 -10.44 -14.19
N VAL A 824 -7.67 -9.38 -14.28
CA VAL A 824 -9.10 -9.44 -14.57
C VAL A 824 -9.38 -8.58 -15.81
N VAL A 825 -10.12 -9.13 -16.76
CA VAL A 825 -10.60 -8.42 -17.96
C VAL A 825 -12.11 -8.55 -18.02
N THR A 826 -12.83 -7.44 -18.10
CA THR A 826 -14.30 -7.43 -18.28
C THR A 826 -14.65 -6.81 -19.62
N ILE A 827 -15.56 -7.48 -20.35
CA ILE A 827 -16.19 -6.97 -21.56
C ILE A 827 -17.68 -6.83 -21.30
N GLU A 828 -18.21 -5.65 -21.51
CA GLU A 828 -19.63 -5.32 -21.26
C GLU A 828 -20.23 -4.63 -22.49
N ALA A 829 -21.35 -5.15 -22.97
CA ALA A 829 -22.01 -4.67 -24.17
C ALA A 829 -23.54 -4.76 -23.98
N GLU A 830 -24.10 -3.86 -23.18
CA GLU A 830 -25.51 -3.89 -22.78
C GLU A 830 -26.47 -3.78 -23.96
N ALA A 831 -26.14 -3.02 -25.00
CA ALA A 831 -26.93 -2.84 -26.20
C ALA A 831 -26.65 -3.89 -27.31
N CYS A 832 -25.78 -4.87 -27.03
CA CYS A 832 -25.50 -5.94 -28.01
C CYS A 832 -26.74 -6.78 -28.28
N PRO A 833 -27.11 -7.06 -29.55
CA PRO A 833 -28.29 -7.84 -29.88
C PRO A 833 -28.19 -9.33 -29.52
N VAL A 834 -26.95 -9.83 -29.30
CA VAL A 834 -26.70 -11.24 -28.98
C VAL A 834 -26.10 -11.39 -27.57
N PRO A 835 -26.36 -12.52 -26.86
CA PRO A 835 -25.73 -12.82 -25.60
C PRO A 835 -24.24 -13.07 -25.78
N ILE A 836 -23.41 -12.17 -25.24
CA ILE A 836 -21.95 -12.25 -25.44
C ILE A 836 -21.29 -13.32 -24.57
N TYR A 837 -21.87 -13.65 -23.40
CA TYR A 837 -21.31 -14.63 -22.49
C TYR A 837 -21.10 -16.00 -23.15
N ALA A 838 -22.17 -16.55 -23.72
CA ALA A 838 -22.11 -17.87 -24.36
C ALA A 838 -21.13 -17.90 -25.54
N ARG A 839 -21.05 -16.79 -26.29
CA ARG A 839 -20.14 -16.68 -27.43
C ARG A 839 -18.67 -16.62 -27.00
N ILE A 840 -18.33 -15.74 -26.04
CA ILE A 840 -16.98 -15.65 -25.52
C ILE A 840 -16.57 -16.95 -24.84
N GLN A 841 -17.48 -17.61 -24.09
CA GLN A 841 -17.24 -18.91 -23.49
C GLN A 841 -16.89 -19.96 -24.55
N GLN A 842 -17.61 -19.99 -25.65
CA GLN A 842 -17.35 -20.91 -26.77
C GLN A 842 -15.97 -20.67 -27.39
N GLU A 843 -15.62 -19.42 -27.71
CA GLU A 843 -14.30 -19.06 -28.25
C GLU A 843 -13.15 -19.44 -27.29
N GLN A 844 -13.32 -19.17 -26.00
CA GLN A 844 -12.32 -19.56 -24.99
C GLN A 844 -12.16 -21.10 -24.91
N THR A 845 -13.24 -21.87 -25.05
CA THR A 845 -13.18 -23.33 -25.06
C THR A 845 -12.40 -23.85 -26.26
N VAL A 846 -12.70 -23.35 -27.44
CA VAL A 846 -11.99 -23.70 -28.69
C VAL A 846 -10.50 -23.37 -28.58
N ARG A 847 -10.19 -22.18 -28.03
CA ARG A 847 -8.80 -21.73 -27.83
C ARG A 847 -8.04 -22.63 -26.87
N LEU A 848 -8.67 -23.03 -25.77
CA LEU A 848 -8.06 -23.94 -24.78
C LEU A 848 -7.74 -25.28 -25.42
N GLU A 849 -8.63 -25.86 -26.21
CA GLU A 849 -8.41 -27.12 -26.94
C GLU A 849 -7.24 -27.02 -27.91
N GLN A 850 -7.14 -25.90 -28.65
CA GLN A 850 -6.02 -25.63 -29.55
C GLN A 850 -4.68 -25.58 -28.80
N ILE A 851 -4.60 -24.86 -27.67
CA ILE A 851 -3.39 -24.75 -26.86
C ILE A 851 -2.98 -26.14 -26.33
N GLN A 852 -3.93 -26.94 -25.83
CA GLN A 852 -3.66 -28.28 -25.33
C GLN A 852 -3.16 -29.21 -26.44
N THR A 853 -3.75 -29.12 -27.62
CA THR A 853 -3.33 -29.91 -28.79
C THR A 853 -1.91 -29.56 -29.22
N GLN A 854 -1.59 -28.26 -29.33
CA GLN A 854 -0.24 -27.79 -29.66
C GLN A 854 0.80 -28.24 -28.63
N THR A 855 0.45 -28.23 -27.35
CA THR A 855 1.34 -28.67 -26.27
C THR A 855 1.60 -30.18 -26.36
N ARG A 856 0.57 -30.99 -26.63
CA ARG A 856 0.70 -32.44 -26.86
C ARG A 856 1.61 -32.75 -28.06
N VAL A 857 1.45 -32.06 -29.18
CA VAL A 857 2.27 -32.22 -30.36
C VAL A 857 3.72 -31.86 -30.09
N ARG A 858 4.01 -30.79 -29.35
CA ARG A 858 5.38 -30.41 -28.96
C ARG A 858 6.03 -31.44 -28.05
N VAL A 859 5.30 -31.98 -27.08
CA VAL A 859 5.82 -33.03 -26.17
C VAL A 859 6.09 -34.34 -26.92
N SER A 860 5.24 -34.70 -27.89
CA SER A 860 5.43 -35.93 -28.70
C SER A 860 6.51 -35.78 -29.76
N SER A 861 6.93 -34.57 -30.10
CA SER A 861 7.99 -34.31 -31.09
C SER A 861 9.39 -34.10 -30.49
N GLN A 862 9.54 -34.12 -29.17
CA GLN A 862 10.86 -34.15 -28.55
C GLN A 862 11.42 -35.58 -28.66
N PRO A 863 12.60 -35.78 -29.28
CA PRO A 863 13.21 -37.12 -29.32
C PRO A 863 13.53 -37.54 -27.89
N THR A 864 13.10 -38.77 -27.54
CA THR A 864 13.55 -39.46 -26.35
C THR A 864 15.05 -39.65 -26.46
N THR A 865 15.84 -38.84 -25.80
CA THR A 865 17.30 -39.09 -25.58
C THR A 865 17.50 -39.81 -24.27
#